data_231fa08f31485c51b266fc014e1b750e
#
_entry.id   231fa08f31485c51b266fc014e1b750e
#
_cell.length_a   1.000
_cell.length_b   1.000
_cell.length_c   1.000
_cell.angle_alpha   90.00
_cell.angle_beta   90.00
_cell.angle_gamma   90.00
#
_symmetry.space_group_name_H-M   'P 1'
#
loop_
_entity.id
_entity.type
_entity.pdbx_description
1 polymer ?
#
loop_
_entity_poly.entity_id
_entity_poly.type
_entity_poly.pdbx_seq_one_letter_code
_entity_poly.pdbx_strand_id
1 'polypeptide(L)'
;MKRFLLTFAILLGCAVEASAVLKEKDLEQTLMILQAELEQYNNELIMRSTVRKARTKQMITQLFLTMKQADQNALMLYSQDQDNVFNMTYACQEATKQYRSFHKRQIPFTAFLERSERDRARYDSLVRRLEALPEIMTTKYGAQRRDSCLKLAKSIRSTLIENESQLKRNIRYYNQTEQRLSELNDYAQKRYSDIQRSIFINGGDSYPTLLSNIGRRWNSMVETVKKKYTINDNDNSQWSSRWIFGLFVAIAFYIIIAVVLNLLFFRFILPKRFKTEEFKEKQSAITMATTTITFAIIQGVLMNNASQNFLIMASNLLVEYAWLLGVILISLLLRVKGNQLGSAFRIYAPLIAVGFIVIGCRIILIPNELVNIALPPILLACTIWQWLVIRKHNQNIPKSDIFYTYISLTVSIASVVCSWVGYTLLAVQLITWWIMQLTCILTITCVSKYLAIYAKRKGYDKKPITQTWAYLFIEKVVMPVLSVYSVMFSVYWAAKVFNLSELCWRIFKYNFINMENLLVSILKLAMVITLWYVFRYIVKTVLALLKLHYEDSDPTTAASKEVMGKNVIQVFVWGIWLMISLSLLHISVGWLLAISGGLSTGIGFASKDIIENIYYGATLMAGRIKVGDWIEVDGRMGKVASISYTSTVVESIYGEIITFQNAQLFAKNYKNLTRNHNYVLTIVPFGVAYGSNLKQVTELVETAANQLDIEWMDKKKPVKCVVSEMGDSSVNFKLTVWAEAPKKSYVTSEVLKCVYDTLYQNNIEIPFPQHDVHIISEK
;
A
#
# COMPACT_ATOMS: atom_id res chain seq x y z
N MET A 1 -25.11 -21.98 33.49
CA MET A 1 -25.14 -23.40 33.10
C MET A 1 -23.85 -24.16 33.42
N LYS A 2 -22.61 -23.74 33.01
CA LYS A 2 -21.36 -24.41 33.37
C LYS A 2 -21.06 -24.52 34.88
N ARG A 3 -21.41 -23.53 35.69
CA ARG A 3 -21.18 -23.52 37.15
C ARG A 3 -22.16 -24.43 37.91
N PHE A 4 -23.40 -24.58 37.43
CA PHE A 4 -24.43 -25.42 38.08
C PHE A 4 -24.13 -26.91 37.84
N LEU A 5 -23.62 -27.28 36.70
CA LEU A 5 -23.21 -28.66 36.37
C LEU A 5 -21.92 -29.09 37.07
N LEU A 6 -21.00 -28.15 37.36
CA LEU A 6 -19.79 -28.44 38.13
C LEU A 6 -20.14 -28.64 39.64
N THR A 7 -21.05 -27.87 40.17
CA THR A 7 -21.53 -28.01 41.55
C THR A 7 -22.32 -29.31 41.74
N PHE A 8 -23.10 -29.72 40.72
CA PHE A 8 -23.83 -31.00 40.75
C PHE A 8 -22.92 -32.21 40.62
N ALA A 9 -21.88 -32.16 39.79
CA ALA A 9 -20.87 -33.19 39.69
C ALA A 9 -20.00 -33.33 40.97
N ILE A 10 -19.74 -32.21 41.64
CA ILE A 10 -19.05 -32.19 42.95
C ILE A 10 -19.98 -32.73 44.07
N LEU A 11 -21.23 -32.38 44.06
CA LEU A 11 -22.24 -32.90 45.01
C LEU A 11 -22.45 -34.42 44.87
N LEU A 12 -22.47 -34.96 43.64
CA LEU A 12 -22.52 -36.40 43.37
C LEU A 12 -21.18 -37.13 43.66
N GLY A 13 -20.04 -36.44 43.52
CA GLY A 13 -18.71 -36.97 43.88
C GLY A 13 -18.49 -37.01 45.38
N CYS A 14 -18.94 -36.01 46.14
CA CYS A 14 -18.88 -35.99 47.60
C CYS A 14 -19.85 -36.94 48.27
N ALA A 15 -20.91 -37.35 47.60
CA ALA A 15 -21.90 -38.32 48.15
C ALA A 15 -21.39 -39.78 48.21
N VAL A 16 -20.21 -40.08 47.68
CA VAL A 16 -19.63 -41.43 47.70
C VAL A 16 -18.60 -41.64 48.83
N GLU A 17 -18.07 -40.53 49.41
CA GLU A 17 -17.11 -40.64 50.54
C GLU A 17 -17.66 -40.17 51.89
N ALA A 18 -18.82 -39.50 51.94
CA ALA A 18 -19.52 -39.22 53.18
C ALA A 18 -20.72 -40.17 53.29
N SER A 19 -20.74 -41.03 54.31
CA SER A 19 -21.93 -41.72 54.82
C SER A 19 -22.93 -40.71 55.38
N ALA A 20 -23.30 -39.72 54.64
CA ALA A 20 -24.40 -38.81 54.90
C ALA A 20 -25.63 -39.45 54.29
N VAL A 21 -26.51 -39.97 55.14
CA VAL A 21 -27.88 -40.36 54.81
C VAL A 21 -28.57 -39.19 54.11
N LEU A 22 -28.55 -39.22 52.78
CA LEU A 22 -29.38 -38.31 51.97
C LEU A 22 -30.84 -38.63 52.35
N LYS A 23 -31.57 -37.69 52.93
CA LYS A 23 -32.99 -37.85 53.22
C LYS A 23 -33.72 -38.24 51.93
N GLU A 24 -34.59 -39.20 51.95
CA GLU A 24 -35.33 -39.74 50.77
C GLU A 24 -35.92 -38.65 49.87
N LYS A 25 -36.45 -37.57 50.48
CA LYS A 25 -36.96 -36.38 49.72
C LYS A 25 -35.95 -35.65 48.90
N ASP A 26 -34.69 -35.55 49.33
CA ASP A 26 -33.64 -34.81 48.59
C ASP A 26 -33.19 -35.60 47.37
N LEU A 27 -33.16 -36.94 47.41
CA LEU A 27 -32.84 -37.82 46.27
C LEU A 27 -33.96 -37.77 45.23
N GLU A 28 -35.21 -37.74 45.63
CA GLU A 28 -36.38 -37.67 44.71
C GLU A 28 -36.43 -36.34 43.96
N GLN A 29 -36.18 -35.23 44.62
CA GLN A 29 -36.05 -33.90 43.97
C GLN A 29 -34.90 -33.85 43.00
N THR A 30 -33.76 -34.45 43.36
CA THR A 30 -32.58 -34.51 42.49
C THR A 30 -32.87 -35.30 41.24
N LEU A 31 -33.55 -36.44 41.33
CA LEU A 31 -33.95 -37.28 40.17
C LEU A 31 -35.01 -36.54 39.31
N MET A 32 -35.88 -35.74 39.88
CA MET A 32 -36.85 -34.94 39.13
C MET A 32 -36.13 -33.85 38.27
N ILE A 33 -35.18 -33.15 38.86
CA ILE A 33 -34.40 -32.15 38.15
C ILE A 33 -33.58 -32.79 37.06
N LEU A 34 -32.92 -33.92 37.37
CA LEU A 34 -32.15 -34.68 36.42
C LEU A 34 -33.00 -35.19 35.24
N GLN A 35 -34.23 -35.66 35.51
CA GLN A 35 -35.11 -36.11 34.42
C GLN A 35 -35.46 -34.96 33.48
N ALA A 36 -35.82 -33.78 34.02
CA ALA A 36 -36.14 -32.59 33.22
C ALA A 36 -34.90 -32.15 32.35
N GLU A 37 -33.72 -32.18 32.95
CA GLU A 37 -32.47 -31.84 32.18
C GLU A 37 -32.18 -32.88 31.08
N LEU A 38 -32.38 -34.16 31.34
CA LEU A 38 -32.20 -35.22 30.37
C LEU A 38 -33.19 -35.12 29.21
N GLU A 39 -34.47 -34.80 29.51
CA GLU A 39 -35.51 -34.60 28.50
C GLU A 39 -35.19 -33.41 27.63
N GLN A 40 -34.79 -32.28 28.25
CA GLN A 40 -34.37 -31.07 27.52
C GLN A 40 -33.17 -31.37 26.60
N TYR A 41 -32.13 -32.00 27.14
CA TYR A 41 -30.93 -32.33 26.36
C TYR A 41 -31.22 -33.33 25.22
N ASN A 42 -32.08 -34.33 25.50
CA ASN A 42 -32.48 -35.29 24.47
C ASN A 42 -33.21 -34.61 23.31
N ASN A 43 -34.13 -33.72 23.58
CA ASN A 43 -34.85 -32.95 22.59
C ASN A 43 -33.88 -32.05 21.78
N GLU A 44 -32.96 -31.40 22.48
CA GLU A 44 -31.93 -30.58 21.84
C GLU A 44 -30.99 -31.43 20.97
N LEU A 45 -30.60 -32.63 21.43
CA LEU A 45 -29.75 -33.55 20.69
C LEU A 45 -30.44 -34.04 19.41
N ILE A 46 -31.73 -34.35 19.46
CA ILE A 46 -32.52 -34.77 18.31
C ILE A 46 -32.60 -33.61 17.29
N MET A 47 -32.94 -32.39 17.72
CA MET A 47 -32.94 -31.22 16.84
C MET A 47 -31.58 -30.99 16.17
N ARG A 48 -30.51 -31.00 16.95
CA ARG A 48 -29.14 -30.87 16.43
C ARG A 48 -28.75 -32.00 15.47
N SER A 49 -29.23 -33.21 15.70
CA SER A 49 -28.94 -34.34 14.82
C SER A 49 -29.64 -34.20 13.47
N THR A 50 -30.87 -33.70 13.39
CA THR A 50 -31.60 -33.45 12.14
C THR A 50 -30.92 -32.39 11.28
N VAL A 51 -30.54 -31.24 11.87
CA VAL A 51 -29.80 -30.17 11.18
C VAL A 51 -28.45 -30.73 10.68
N ARG A 52 -27.78 -31.55 11.47
CA ARG A 52 -26.50 -32.16 11.09
C ARG A 52 -26.67 -33.14 9.94
N LYS A 53 -27.70 -34.00 9.95
CA LYS A 53 -28.00 -34.95 8.86
C LYS A 53 -28.15 -34.22 7.52
N ALA A 54 -28.84 -33.05 7.49
CA ALA A 54 -28.97 -32.23 6.29
C ALA A 54 -27.61 -31.68 5.81
N ARG A 55 -26.78 -31.14 6.70
CA ARG A 55 -25.42 -30.67 6.38
C ARG A 55 -24.49 -31.78 5.92
N THR A 56 -24.57 -32.95 6.54
CA THR A 56 -23.80 -34.16 6.16
C THR A 56 -24.17 -34.58 4.75
N LYS A 57 -25.47 -34.63 4.41
CA LYS A 57 -25.94 -34.97 3.05
C LYS A 57 -25.36 -34.02 2.01
N GLN A 58 -25.41 -32.73 2.27
CA GLN A 58 -24.85 -31.73 1.37
C GLN A 58 -23.34 -31.92 1.19
N MET A 59 -22.59 -32.17 2.27
CA MET A 59 -21.15 -32.40 2.22
C MET A 59 -20.80 -33.67 1.45
N ILE A 60 -21.49 -34.79 1.69
CA ILE A 60 -21.26 -36.04 0.97
C ILE A 60 -21.52 -35.86 -0.53
N THR A 61 -22.56 -35.11 -0.90
CA THR A 61 -22.82 -34.76 -2.30
C THR A 61 -21.66 -33.95 -2.90
N GLN A 62 -21.12 -32.98 -2.17
CA GLN A 62 -19.94 -32.23 -2.61
C GLN A 62 -18.68 -33.09 -2.74
N LEU A 63 -18.43 -33.99 -1.78
CA LEU A 63 -17.33 -34.97 -1.86
C LEU A 63 -17.45 -35.85 -3.09
N PHE A 64 -18.66 -36.38 -3.34
CA PHE A 64 -18.93 -37.22 -4.52
C PHE A 64 -18.67 -36.47 -5.83
N LEU A 65 -19.13 -35.22 -5.93
CA LEU A 65 -18.83 -34.34 -7.10
C LEU A 65 -17.33 -34.09 -7.25
N THR A 66 -16.64 -33.82 -6.16
CA THR A 66 -15.18 -33.62 -6.16
C THR A 66 -14.44 -34.90 -6.60
N MET A 67 -14.84 -36.08 -6.11
CA MET A 67 -14.28 -37.33 -6.54
C MET A 67 -14.53 -37.62 -8.01
N LYS A 68 -15.75 -37.38 -8.50
CA LYS A 68 -16.10 -37.55 -9.92
C LYS A 68 -15.22 -36.66 -10.79
N GLN A 69 -15.00 -35.41 -10.41
CA GLN A 69 -14.09 -34.49 -11.12
C GLN A 69 -12.62 -34.95 -11.05
N ALA A 70 -12.19 -35.47 -9.89
CA ALA A 70 -10.85 -36.03 -9.73
C ALA A 70 -10.62 -37.25 -10.62
N ASP A 71 -11.60 -38.16 -10.71
CA ASP A 71 -11.54 -39.32 -11.58
C ASP A 71 -11.51 -38.94 -13.07
N GLN A 72 -12.24 -37.89 -13.46
CA GLN A 72 -12.16 -37.35 -14.82
C GLN A 72 -10.77 -36.77 -15.12
N ASN A 73 -10.17 -36.03 -14.19
CA ASN A 73 -8.81 -35.54 -14.34
C ASN A 73 -7.77 -36.66 -14.35
N ALA A 74 -7.96 -37.71 -13.52
CA ALA A 74 -7.10 -38.87 -13.53
C ALA A 74 -7.14 -39.59 -14.88
N LEU A 75 -8.33 -39.82 -15.45
CA LEU A 75 -8.46 -40.35 -16.79
C LEU A 75 -7.73 -39.53 -17.83
N MET A 76 -7.84 -38.20 -17.78
CA MET A 76 -7.10 -37.31 -18.67
C MET A 76 -5.58 -37.42 -18.50
N LEU A 77 -5.09 -37.54 -17.25
CA LEU A 77 -3.65 -37.65 -16.96
C LEU A 77 -3.05 -39.00 -17.31
N TYR A 78 -3.78 -40.08 -17.14
CA TYR A 78 -3.27 -41.45 -17.35
C TYR A 78 -3.56 -42.02 -18.74
N SER A 79 -4.63 -41.57 -19.43
CA SER A 79 -5.05 -42.13 -20.72
C SER A 79 -4.42 -41.44 -21.92
N GLN A 80 -3.79 -40.28 -21.75
CA GLN A 80 -3.22 -39.55 -22.89
C GLN A 80 -1.76 -39.92 -23.14
N ASP A 81 -1.47 -40.37 -24.36
CA ASP A 81 -0.14 -40.41 -24.94
C ASP A 81 0.48 -39.01 -24.88
N GLN A 82 1.83 -38.92 -24.82
CA GLN A 82 2.60 -37.70 -24.60
C GLN A 82 2.39 -36.61 -25.68
N ASP A 83 1.56 -36.86 -26.66
CA ASP A 83 1.46 -36.08 -27.91
C ASP A 83 0.71 -34.75 -27.81
N ASN A 84 0.05 -34.46 -26.67
CA ASN A 84 -0.69 -33.19 -26.54
C ASN A 84 -0.33 -32.42 -25.26
N VAL A 85 0.66 -31.54 -25.36
CA VAL A 85 1.15 -30.70 -24.26
C VAL A 85 0.04 -29.86 -23.62
N PHE A 86 -0.89 -29.35 -24.44
CA PHE A 86 -1.95 -28.46 -23.94
C PHE A 86 -2.94 -29.16 -23.02
N ASN A 87 -3.40 -30.34 -23.40
CA ASN A 87 -4.33 -31.12 -22.58
C ASN A 87 -3.69 -31.57 -21.30
N MET A 88 -2.45 -32.03 -21.42
CA MET A 88 -1.69 -32.52 -20.27
C MET A 88 -1.42 -31.39 -19.26
N THR A 89 -1.00 -30.21 -19.74
CA THR A 89 -0.78 -29.05 -18.84
C THR A 89 -2.08 -28.58 -18.19
N TYR A 90 -3.20 -28.62 -18.90
CA TYR A 90 -4.51 -28.30 -18.35
C TYR A 90 -4.92 -29.29 -17.26
N ALA A 91 -4.82 -30.60 -17.54
CA ALA A 91 -5.16 -31.65 -16.57
C ALA A 91 -4.27 -31.58 -15.31
N CYS A 92 -2.97 -31.33 -15.48
CA CYS A 92 -2.05 -31.11 -14.37
C CYS A 92 -2.43 -29.91 -13.51
N GLN A 93 -2.77 -28.78 -14.14
CA GLN A 93 -3.16 -27.57 -13.43
C GLN A 93 -4.49 -27.76 -12.69
N GLU A 94 -5.48 -28.39 -13.32
CA GLU A 94 -6.79 -28.63 -12.70
C GLU A 94 -6.68 -29.59 -11.51
N ALA A 95 -5.88 -30.66 -11.62
CA ALA A 95 -5.59 -31.54 -10.50
C ALA A 95 -4.95 -30.81 -9.31
N THR A 96 -3.96 -29.96 -9.59
CA THR A 96 -3.30 -29.13 -8.56
C THR A 96 -4.26 -28.14 -7.93
N LYS A 97 -5.12 -27.50 -8.72
CA LYS A 97 -6.11 -26.53 -8.25
C LYS A 97 -7.17 -27.20 -7.37
N GLN A 98 -7.65 -28.38 -7.76
CA GLN A 98 -8.59 -29.17 -6.97
C GLN A 98 -7.99 -29.58 -5.62
N TYR A 99 -6.78 -30.13 -5.63
CA TYR A 99 -6.07 -30.48 -4.39
C TYR A 99 -5.92 -29.26 -3.48
N ARG A 100 -5.40 -28.14 -3.97
CA ARG A 100 -5.20 -26.91 -3.17
C ARG A 100 -6.51 -26.35 -2.63
N SER A 101 -7.57 -26.35 -3.43
CA SER A 101 -8.88 -25.86 -2.99
C SER A 101 -9.49 -26.74 -1.92
N PHE A 102 -9.23 -28.05 -1.99
CA PHE A 102 -9.70 -29.02 -1.02
C PHE A 102 -8.87 -28.98 0.26
N HIS A 103 -7.56 -29.02 0.16
CA HIS A 103 -6.62 -28.97 1.29
C HIS A 103 -6.75 -27.71 2.16
N LYS A 104 -7.11 -26.57 1.57
CA LYS A 104 -7.37 -25.33 2.33
C LYS A 104 -8.62 -25.38 3.20
N ARG A 105 -9.51 -26.33 2.98
CA ARG A 105 -10.72 -26.49 3.79
C ARG A 105 -10.37 -27.23 5.07
N GLN A 106 -10.84 -26.73 6.21
CA GLN A 106 -10.72 -27.44 7.46
C GLN A 106 -11.54 -28.73 7.38
N ILE A 107 -11.02 -29.82 7.96
CA ILE A 107 -11.73 -31.09 8.05
C ILE A 107 -13.05 -30.84 8.79
N PRO A 108 -14.20 -31.05 8.14
CA PRO A 108 -15.48 -30.76 8.77
C PRO A 108 -15.74 -31.74 9.90
N PHE A 109 -16.46 -31.27 10.92
CA PHE A 109 -16.95 -32.08 12.05
C PHE A 109 -15.93 -32.56 13.10
N THR A 110 -14.64 -32.23 13.02
CA THR A 110 -13.66 -32.61 14.06
C THR A 110 -14.05 -32.07 15.43
N ALA A 111 -14.39 -30.79 15.53
CA ALA A 111 -14.85 -30.20 16.77
C ALA A 111 -16.17 -30.80 17.29
N PHE A 112 -17.05 -31.28 16.39
CA PHE A 112 -18.27 -31.98 16.76
C PHE A 112 -17.98 -33.38 17.25
N LEU A 113 -17.01 -34.08 16.66
CA LEU A 113 -16.58 -35.40 17.10
C LEU A 113 -16.00 -35.32 18.51
N GLU A 114 -15.06 -34.41 18.78
CA GLU A 114 -14.47 -34.22 20.10
C GLU A 114 -15.52 -33.89 21.16
N ARG A 115 -16.53 -33.08 20.81
CA ARG A 115 -17.63 -32.77 21.72
C ARG A 115 -18.51 -33.99 21.96
N SER A 116 -18.86 -34.75 20.92
CA SER A 116 -19.66 -35.96 21.03
C SER A 116 -18.96 -37.04 21.88
N GLU A 117 -17.64 -37.19 21.73
CA GLU A 117 -16.82 -38.10 22.53
C GLU A 117 -16.81 -37.68 24.02
N ARG A 118 -16.65 -36.41 24.31
CA ARG A 118 -16.74 -35.88 25.68
C ARG A 118 -18.13 -36.05 26.30
N ASP A 119 -19.18 -35.75 25.54
CA ASP A 119 -20.55 -35.95 26.00
C ASP A 119 -20.85 -37.44 26.21
N ARG A 120 -20.43 -38.32 25.33
CA ARG A 120 -20.55 -39.78 25.51
C ARG A 120 -19.88 -40.28 26.81
N ALA A 121 -18.64 -39.89 27.05
CA ALA A 121 -17.91 -40.31 28.26
C ALA A 121 -18.65 -39.85 29.53
N ARG A 122 -19.29 -38.67 29.48
CA ARG A 122 -20.13 -38.17 30.58
C ARG A 122 -21.37 -39.00 30.77
N TYR A 123 -22.11 -39.35 29.72
CA TYR A 123 -23.31 -40.17 29.80
C TYR A 123 -23.00 -41.63 30.11
N ASP A 124 -21.87 -42.19 29.69
CA ASP A 124 -21.36 -43.49 30.13
C ASP A 124 -21.14 -43.54 31.65
N SER A 125 -20.60 -42.47 32.24
CA SER A 125 -20.43 -42.33 33.69
C SER A 125 -21.79 -42.21 34.40
N LEU A 126 -22.71 -41.41 33.84
CA LEU A 126 -24.03 -41.19 34.39
C LEU A 126 -24.86 -42.48 34.42
N VAL A 127 -24.87 -43.26 33.32
CA VAL A 127 -25.56 -44.55 33.23
C VAL A 127 -25.04 -45.50 34.29
N ARG A 128 -23.70 -45.66 34.41
CA ARG A 128 -23.08 -46.50 35.44
C ARG A 128 -23.50 -46.11 36.87
N ARG A 129 -23.56 -44.81 37.16
CA ARG A 129 -23.97 -44.30 38.50
C ARG A 129 -25.44 -44.51 38.76
N LEU A 130 -26.32 -44.32 37.78
CA LEU A 130 -27.74 -44.60 37.91
C LEU A 130 -28.05 -46.10 38.07
N GLU A 131 -27.27 -46.97 37.42
CA GLU A 131 -27.36 -48.43 37.57
C GLU A 131 -26.88 -48.92 38.96
N ALA A 132 -25.86 -48.23 39.52
CA ALA A 132 -25.28 -48.55 40.82
C ALA A 132 -26.14 -48.06 42.03
N LEU A 133 -27.16 -47.26 41.82
CA LEU A 133 -28.07 -46.79 42.90
C LEU A 133 -28.90 -47.97 43.44
N PRO A 134 -28.78 -48.30 44.74
CA PRO A 134 -29.49 -49.42 45.32
C PRO A 134 -30.99 -49.15 45.37
N GLU A 135 -31.81 -50.19 45.06
CA GLU A 135 -33.29 -50.12 45.10
C GLU A 135 -33.87 -49.83 46.50
N ILE A 136 -33.14 -50.21 47.53
CA ILE A 136 -33.55 -50.13 48.95
C ILE A 136 -33.60 -48.67 49.43
N MET A 137 -32.96 -47.72 48.72
CA MET A 137 -32.92 -46.29 49.09
C MET A 137 -33.95 -45.42 48.38
N THR A 138 -34.89 -45.98 47.65
CA THR A 138 -35.83 -45.19 46.83
C THR A 138 -37.28 -45.56 47.16
N THR A 139 -38.16 -44.53 47.31
CA THR A 139 -39.60 -44.70 47.30
C THR A 139 -40.08 -45.29 45.99
N LYS A 140 -41.30 -45.87 45.93
CA LYS A 140 -41.87 -46.41 44.68
C LYS A 140 -41.86 -45.37 43.55
N TYR A 141 -42.05 -44.12 43.85
CA TYR A 141 -41.96 -42.97 42.90
C TYR A 141 -40.53 -42.64 42.54
N GLY A 142 -39.58 -42.71 43.47
CA GLY A 142 -38.17 -42.52 43.24
C GLY A 142 -37.54 -43.59 42.32
N ALA A 143 -37.95 -44.88 42.51
CA ALA A 143 -37.55 -45.96 41.63
C ALA A 143 -38.07 -45.77 40.20
N GLN A 144 -39.33 -45.37 40.03
CA GLN A 144 -39.89 -45.09 38.71
C GLN A 144 -39.17 -43.93 37.98
N ARG A 145 -38.81 -42.85 38.71
CA ARG A 145 -38.04 -41.71 38.17
C ARG A 145 -36.61 -42.11 37.83
N ARG A 146 -35.93 -42.93 38.66
CA ARG A 146 -34.62 -43.47 38.36
C ARG A 146 -34.65 -44.26 37.06
N ASP A 147 -35.63 -45.13 36.86
CA ASP A 147 -35.78 -45.93 35.63
C ASP A 147 -36.07 -45.06 34.41
N SER A 148 -36.86 -43.98 34.58
CA SER A 148 -37.07 -43.00 33.51
C SER A 148 -35.79 -42.23 33.18
N CYS A 149 -35.01 -41.77 34.15
CA CYS A 149 -33.68 -41.17 33.95
C CYS A 149 -32.71 -42.13 33.27
N LEU A 150 -32.73 -43.44 33.70
CA LEU A 150 -31.86 -44.44 33.10
C LEU A 150 -32.22 -44.74 31.64
N LYS A 151 -33.52 -44.82 31.30
CA LYS A 151 -34.00 -44.97 29.92
C LYS A 151 -33.58 -43.79 29.06
N LEU A 152 -33.77 -42.53 29.56
CA LEU A 152 -33.35 -41.33 28.83
C LEU A 152 -31.83 -41.27 28.66
N ALA A 153 -31.06 -41.55 29.70
CA ALA A 153 -29.59 -41.53 29.63
C ALA A 153 -29.06 -42.61 28.64
N LYS A 154 -29.64 -43.82 28.64
CA LYS A 154 -29.32 -44.86 27.65
C LYS A 154 -29.71 -44.46 26.23
N SER A 155 -30.86 -43.80 26.04
CA SER A 155 -31.28 -43.28 24.75
C SER A 155 -30.31 -42.21 24.22
N ILE A 156 -29.94 -41.23 25.05
CA ILE A 156 -28.96 -40.20 24.73
C ILE A 156 -27.62 -40.81 24.36
N ARG A 157 -27.14 -41.76 25.18
CA ARG A 157 -25.90 -42.49 24.96
C ARG A 157 -25.90 -43.21 23.60
N SER A 158 -26.96 -43.97 23.27
CA SER A 158 -27.08 -44.69 22.00
C SER A 158 -27.08 -43.72 20.80
N THR A 159 -27.78 -42.59 20.90
CA THR A 159 -27.79 -41.55 19.88
C THR A 159 -26.40 -40.88 19.71
N LEU A 160 -25.66 -40.69 20.80
CA LEU A 160 -24.30 -40.17 20.74
C LEU A 160 -23.34 -41.16 20.06
N ILE A 161 -23.44 -42.44 20.36
CA ILE A 161 -22.63 -43.49 19.72
C ILE A 161 -22.93 -43.60 18.22
N GLU A 162 -24.21 -43.55 17.84
CA GLU A 162 -24.58 -43.51 16.42
C GLU A 162 -24.03 -42.28 15.71
N ASN A 163 -24.21 -41.09 16.31
CA ASN A 163 -23.66 -39.83 15.78
C ASN A 163 -22.13 -39.89 15.64
N GLU A 164 -21.42 -40.43 16.64
CA GLU A 164 -19.95 -40.60 16.60
C GLU A 164 -19.52 -41.49 15.46
N SER A 165 -20.19 -42.64 15.29
CA SER A 165 -19.90 -43.58 14.21
C SER A 165 -20.11 -42.97 12.83
N GLN A 166 -21.18 -42.19 12.66
CA GLN A 166 -21.44 -41.46 11.42
C GLN A 166 -20.38 -40.36 11.16
N LEU A 167 -20.00 -39.58 12.17
CA LEU A 167 -18.97 -38.55 12.06
C LEU A 167 -17.60 -39.16 11.70
N LYS A 168 -17.20 -40.27 12.35
CA LYS A 168 -15.95 -40.98 12.04
C LYS A 168 -15.95 -41.52 10.60
N ARG A 169 -17.08 -42.06 10.09
CA ARG A 169 -17.20 -42.45 8.68
C ARG A 169 -17.03 -41.25 7.75
N ASN A 170 -17.69 -40.13 8.03
CA ASN A 170 -17.61 -38.93 7.19
C ASN A 170 -16.19 -38.36 7.15
N ILE A 171 -15.51 -38.30 8.29
CA ILE A 171 -14.11 -37.83 8.37
C ILE A 171 -13.19 -38.80 7.59
N ARG A 172 -13.44 -40.09 7.66
CA ARG A 172 -12.69 -41.10 6.88
C ARG A 172 -12.86 -40.88 5.37
N TYR A 173 -14.08 -40.66 4.90
CA TYR A 173 -14.31 -40.34 3.47
C TYR A 173 -13.63 -39.02 3.05
N TYR A 174 -13.62 -38.03 3.92
CA TYR A 174 -12.92 -36.80 3.65
C TYR A 174 -11.41 -37.02 3.50
N ASN A 175 -10.80 -37.71 4.44
CA ASN A 175 -9.37 -38.02 4.41
C ASN A 175 -8.98 -38.90 3.21
N GLN A 176 -9.81 -39.90 2.84
CA GLN A 176 -9.59 -40.68 1.65
C GLN A 176 -9.64 -39.86 0.37
N THR A 177 -10.58 -38.92 0.30
CA THR A 177 -10.67 -37.96 -0.84
C THR A 177 -9.43 -37.08 -0.90
N GLU A 178 -8.97 -36.55 0.24
CA GLU A 178 -7.77 -35.74 0.31
C GLU A 178 -6.52 -36.51 -0.13
N GLN A 179 -6.34 -37.73 0.36
CA GLN A 179 -5.22 -38.56 -0.02
C GLN A 179 -5.21 -38.84 -1.52
N ARG A 180 -6.35 -39.19 -2.12
CA ARG A 180 -6.45 -39.46 -3.56
C ARG A 180 -6.16 -38.20 -4.40
N LEU A 181 -6.64 -37.02 -3.95
CA LEU A 181 -6.30 -35.75 -4.59
C LEU A 181 -4.82 -35.41 -4.44
N SER A 182 -4.18 -35.74 -3.32
CA SER A 182 -2.75 -35.57 -3.11
C SER A 182 -1.92 -36.43 -4.06
N GLU A 183 -2.22 -37.71 -4.15
CA GLU A 183 -1.55 -38.67 -5.05
C GLU A 183 -1.66 -38.20 -6.52
N LEU A 184 -2.87 -37.76 -6.92
CA LEU A 184 -3.10 -37.24 -8.27
C LEU A 184 -2.32 -35.95 -8.52
N ASN A 185 -2.26 -35.05 -7.52
CA ASN A 185 -1.49 -33.83 -7.61
C ASN A 185 0.01 -34.10 -7.73
N ASP A 186 0.57 -35.04 -6.98
CA ASP A 186 2.00 -35.37 -7.01
C ASP A 186 2.40 -35.94 -8.37
N TYR A 187 1.56 -36.82 -8.93
CA TYR A 187 1.73 -37.31 -10.29
C TYR A 187 1.64 -36.16 -11.31
N ALA A 188 0.63 -35.30 -11.18
CA ALA A 188 0.44 -34.14 -12.06
C ALA A 188 1.64 -33.17 -12.00
N GLN A 189 2.19 -32.89 -10.83
CA GLN A 189 3.36 -32.02 -10.68
C GLN A 189 4.62 -32.60 -11.34
N LYS A 190 4.85 -33.91 -11.18
CA LYS A 190 5.97 -34.58 -11.83
C LYS A 190 5.84 -34.48 -13.35
N ARG A 191 4.67 -34.83 -13.89
CA ARG A 191 4.38 -34.76 -15.33
C ARG A 191 4.49 -33.36 -15.87
N TYR A 192 4.01 -32.37 -15.13
CA TYR A 192 4.12 -30.96 -15.47
C TYR A 192 5.58 -30.47 -15.56
N SER A 193 6.45 -30.92 -14.65
CA SER A 193 7.88 -30.65 -14.68
C SER A 193 8.55 -31.21 -15.96
N ASP A 194 8.19 -32.44 -16.34
CA ASP A 194 8.73 -33.07 -17.55
C ASP A 194 8.31 -32.33 -18.82
N ILE A 195 7.06 -31.87 -18.88
CA ILE A 195 6.55 -31.04 -19.98
C ILE A 195 7.29 -29.70 -20.03
N GLN A 196 7.51 -29.05 -18.90
CA GLN A 196 8.27 -27.79 -18.87
C GLN A 196 9.68 -27.95 -19.41
N ARG A 197 10.37 -29.04 -19.05
CA ARG A 197 11.70 -29.34 -19.59
C ARG A 197 11.69 -29.54 -21.11
N SER A 198 10.67 -30.21 -21.63
CA SER A 198 10.53 -30.41 -23.08
C SER A 198 10.25 -29.13 -23.84
N ILE A 199 9.52 -28.16 -23.25
CA ILE A 199 9.21 -26.88 -23.91
C ILE A 199 10.41 -25.93 -23.95
N PHE A 200 11.16 -25.81 -22.83
CA PHE A 200 12.16 -24.77 -22.66
C PHE A 200 13.60 -25.24 -22.82
N ILE A 201 13.90 -26.51 -22.56
CA ILE A 201 15.29 -27.01 -22.50
C ILE A 201 15.59 -27.97 -23.62
N ASN A 202 14.74 -28.97 -23.82
CA ASN A 202 15.08 -30.09 -24.74
C ASN A 202 14.74 -29.79 -26.22
N GLY A 203 13.83 -28.83 -26.50
CA GLY A 203 13.38 -28.53 -27.85
C GLY A 203 12.83 -29.76 -28.60
N GLY A 204 12.48 -29.55 -29.87
CA GLY A 204 12.15 -30.63 -30.79
C GLY A 204 13.22 -30.73 -31.90
N ASP A 205 13.03 -31.64 -32.83
CA ASP A 205 13.86 -31.70 -34.02
C ASP A 205 13.78 -30.37 -34.79
N SER A 206 14.92 -29.92 -35.35
CA SER A 206 14.93 -28.71 -36.18
C SER A 206 13.98 -28.87 -37.40
N TYR A 207 13.38 -27.76 -37.87
CA TYR A 207 12.44 -27.81 -38.98
C TYR A 207 13.00 -28.50 -40.25
N PRO A 208 14.28 -28.25 -40.67
CA PRO A 208 14.88 -28.98 -41.79
C PRO A 208 14.95 -30.48 -41.58
N THR A 209 15.27 -30.94 -40.36
CA THR A 209 15.33 -32.38 -40.03
C THR A 209 13.95 -33.02 -39.97
N LEU A 210 12.95 -32.28 -39.50
CA LEU A 210 11.57 -32.72 -39.56
C LEU A 210 11.08 -32.87 -40.99
N LEU A 211 11.41 -31.95 -41.87
CA LEU A 211 11.04 -31.97 -43.28
C LEU A 211 11.70 -33.14 -44.05
N SER A 212 12.97 -33.42 -43.78
CA SER A 212 13.67 -34.55 -44.37
C SER A 212 13.09 -35.92 -43.99
N ASN A 213 12.54 -36.02 -42.80
CA ASN A 213 11.95 -37.26 -42.27
C ASN A 213 10.43 -37.35 -42.46
N ILE A 214 9.79 -36.37 -43.10
CA ILE A 214 8.33 -36.26 -43.20
C ILE A 214 7.73 -37.48 -43.92
N GLY A 215 8.40 -38.03 -44.94
CA GLY A 215 7.89 -39.19 -45.66
C GLY A 215 7.83 -40.47 -44.82
N ARG A 216 8.75 -40.66 -43.89
CA ARG A 216 8.75 -41.80 -42.97
C ARG A 216 7.70 -41.64 -41.86
N ARG A 217 7.48 -40.43 -41.39
CA ARG A 217 6.55 -40.12 -40.28
C ARG A 217 5.13 -39.87 -40.76
N TRP A 218 4.91 -39.64 -42.06
CA TRP A 218 3.59 -39.30 -42.59
C TRP A 218 2.52 -40.35 -42.29
N ASN A 219 2.83 -41.64 -42.46
CA ASN A 219 1.88 -42.73 -42.21
C ASN A 219 1.52 -42.80 -40.75
N SER A 220 2.48 -42.66 -39.83
CA SER A 220 2.23 -42.66 -38.40
C SER A 220 1.40 -41.44 -37.96
N MET A 221 1.64 -40.27 -38.54
CA MET A 221 0.88 -39.08 -38.28
C MET A 221 -0.58 -39.20 -38.77
N VAL A 222 -0.77 -39.72 -39.99
CA VAL A 222 -2.12 -39.94 -40.52
C VAL A 222 -2.88 -40.96 -39.68
N GLU A 223 -2.20 -42.00 -39.20
CA GLU A 223 -2.78 -43.00 -38.32
C GLU A 223 -3.16 -42.38 -36.94
N THR A 224 -2.30 -41.54 -36.36
CA THR A 224 -2.58 -40.84 -35.11
C THR A 224 -3.78 -39.91 -35.28
N VAL A 225 -3.85 -39.15 -36.40
CA VAL A 225 -4.98 -38.29 -36.71
C VAL A 225 -6.26 -39.10 -36.93
N LYS A 226 -6.18 -40.17 -37.74
CA LYS A 226 -7.32 -41.07 -37.92
C LYS A 226 -7.81 -41.64 -36.59
N LYS A 227 -6.95 -42.20 -35.77
CA LYS A 227 -7.28 -42.75 -34.47
C LYS A 227 -7.93 -41.73 -33.53
N LYS A 228 -7.47 -40.49 -33.58
CA LYS A 228 -7.96 -39.40 -32.74
C LYS A 228 -9.31 -38.82 -33.17
N TYR A 229 -9.53 -38.70 -34.50
CA TYR A 229 -10.74 -38.06 -35.03
C TYR A 229 -11.76 -39.04 -35.64
N THR A 230 -11.50 -40.36 -35.70
CA THR A 230 -12.51 -41.34 -36.08
C THR A 230 -13.59 -41.45 -34.99
N ILE A 231 -14.83 -41.39 -35.44
CA ILE A 231 -15.99 -41.53 -34.56
C ILE A 231 -16.15 -43.00 -34.16
N ASN A 232 -15.77 -43.34 -32.92
CA ASN A 232 -16.07 -44.65 -32.38
C ASN A 232 -17.36 -44.58 -31.57
N ASP A 233 -18.37 -45.28 -31.96
CA ASP A 233 -19.71 -45.23 -31.32
C ASP A 233 -19.74 -45.71 -29.86
N ASN A 234 -18.71 -46.40 -29.42
CA ASN A 234 -18.61 -46.98 -28.08
C ASN A 234 -17.80 -46.13 -27.10
N ASP A 235 -17.27 -44.99 -27.53
CA ASP A 235 -16.42 -44.20 -26.66
C ASP A 235 -17.23 -43.10 -25.95
N ASN A 236 -17.52 -43.34 -24.68
CA ASN A 236 -18.04 -42.33 -23.75
C ASN A 236 -16.99 -41.30 -23.36
N SER A 237 -15.91 -41.14 -24.14
CA SER A 237 -14.87 -40.15 -23.87
C SER A 237 -15.40 -38.74 -24.06
N GLN A 238 -15.18 -37.88 -23.08
CA GLN A 238 -15.59 -36.43 -23.13
C GLN A 238 -14.94 -35.64 -24.27
N TRP A 239 -14.00 -36.26 -25.01
CA TRP A 239 -13.15 -35.66 -26.04
C TRP A 239 -13.46 -36.22 -27.44
N SER A 240 -14.68 -36.68 -27.69
CA SER A 240 -15.06 -37.18 -29.00
C SER A 240 -15.11 -36.08 -30.06
N SER A 241 -14.77 -36.43 -31.32
CA SER A 241 -14.80 -35.50 -32.47
C SER A 241 -16.18 -34.88 -32.69
N ARG A 242 -17.27 -35.54 -32.25
CA ARG A 242 -18.66 -34.98 -32.28
C ARG A 242 -18.78 -33.70 -31.49
N TRP A 243 -18.15 -33.61 -30.31
CA TRP A 243 -18.18 -32.40 -29.48
C TRP A 243 -17.35 -31.26 -30.07
N ILE A 244 -16.24 -31.54 -30.74
CA ILE A 244 -15.40 -30.55 -31.42
C ILE A 244 -16.19 -29.96 -32.58
N PHE A 245 -16.81 -30.79 -33.41
CA PHE A 245 -17.65 -30.31 -34.52
C PHE A 245 -18.86 -29.50 -33.99
N GLY A 246 -19.57 -30.01 -33.00
CA GLY A 246 -20.68 -29.30 -32.35
C GLY A 246 -20.29 -27.95 -31.81
N LEU A 247 -19.08 -27.83 -31.21
CA LEU A 247 -18.53 -26.57 -30.73
C LEU A 247 -18.33 -25.55 -31.88
N PHE A 248 -17.76 -25.97 -33.02
CA PHE A 248 -17.60 -25.07 -34.18
C PHE A 248 -18.92 -24.55 -34.73
N VAL A 249 -19.90 -25.41 -34.83
CA VAL A 249 -21.27 -25.02 -35.28
C VAL A 249 -21.87 -24.05 -34.26
N ALA A 250 -21.74 -24.30 -32.97
CA ALA A 250 -22.21 -23.42 -31.90
C ALA A 250 -21.51 -22.06 -31.93
N ILE A 251 -20.18 -22.03 -32.11
CA ILE A 251 -19.40 -20.77 -32.22
C ILE A 251 -19.90 -19.95 -33.43
N ALA A 252 -20.04 -20.56 -34.58
CA ALA A 252 -20.56 -19.88 -35.77
C ALA A 252 -21.95 -19.28 -35.53
N PHE A 253 -22.83 -20.05 -34.90
CA PHE A 253 -24.19 -19.61 -34.53
C PHE A 253 -24.15 -18.42 -33.54
N TYR A 254 -23.31 -18.46 -32.53
CA TYR A 254 -23.18 -17.36 -31.56
C TYR A 254 -22.56 -16.10 -32.17
N ILE A 255 -21.62 -16.24 -33.11
CA ILE A 255 -21.13 -15.10 -33.91
C ILE A 255 -22.25 -14.46 -34.69
N ILE A 256 -23.09 -15.27 -35.39
CA ILE A 256 -24.25 -14.77 -36.14
C ILE A 256 -25.20 -14.03 -35.20
N ILE A 257 -25.54 -14.62 -34.05
CA ILE A 257 -26.39 -13.97 -33.05
C ILE A 257 -25.80 -12.64 -32.60
N ALA A 258 -24.50 -12.59 -32.28
CA ALA A 258 -23.82 -11.37 -31.84
C ALA A 258 -23.87 -10.28 -32.93
N VAL A 259 -23.65 -10.64 -34.20
CA VAL A 259 -23.77 -9.71 -35.33
C VAL A 259 -25.21 -9.18 -35.46
N VAL A 260 -26.21 -10.06 -35.45
CA VAL A 260 -27.61 -9.67 -35.56
C VAL A 260 -28.05 -8.75 -34.43
N LEU A 261 -27.70 -9.10 -33.17
CA LEU A 261 -28.01 -8.27 -32.01
C LEU A 261 -27.39 -6.88 -32.13
N ASN A 262 -26.13 -6.78 -32.56
CA ASN A 262 -25.49 -5.48 -32.75
C ASN A 262 -26.08 -4.65 -33.90
N LEU A 263 -26.45 -5.29 -35.03
CA LEU A 263 -27.11 -4.60 -36.11
C LEU A 263 -28.48 -4.06 -35.67
N LEU A 264 -29.25 -4.85 -34.92
CA LEU A 264 -30.52 -4.43 -34.33
C LEU A 264 -30.31 -3.27 -33.33
N PHE A 265 -29.30 -3.36 -32.47
CA PHE A 265 -28.95 -2.28 -31.54
C PHE A 265 -28.65 -0.96 -32.27
N PHE A 266 -27.79 -1.00 -33.30
CA PHE A 266 -27.48 0.20 -34.08
C PHE A 266 -28.64 0.74 -34.88
N ARG A 267 -29.56 -0.12 -35.35
CA ARG A 267 -30.70 0.27 -36.12
C ARG A 267 -31.83 0.87 -35.27
N PHE A 268 -32.18 0.21 -34.15
CA PHE A 268 -33.39 0.51 -33.39
C PHE A 268 -33.11 1.24 -32.06
N ILE A 269 -32.01 0.94 -31.38
CA ILE A 269 -31.77 1.42 -29.99
C ILE A 269 -30.88 2.66 -29.98
N LEU A 270 -29.89 2.77 -30.89
CA LEU A 270 -28.94 3.88 -30.85
C LEU A 270 -29.60 5.19 -31.29
N PRO A 271 -29.68 6.24 -30.40
CA PRO A 271 -30.29 7.52 -30.74
C PRO A 271 -29.59 8.21 -31.92
N LYS A 272 -30.35 8.92 -32.76
CA LYS A 272 -29.81 9.65 -33.94
C LYS A 272 -28.70 10.65 -33.58
N ARG A 273 -28.69 11.18 -32.35
CA ARG A 273 -27.66 12.10 -31.83
C ARG A 273 -26.24 11.51 -31.82
N PHE A 274 -26.10 10.18 -31.69
CA PHE A 274 -24.80 9.51 -31.70
C PHE A 274 -24.32 9.11 -33.10
N LYS A 275 -25.15 9.22 -34.12
CA LYS A 275 -24.81 8.89 -35.52
C LYS A 275 -24.16 10.09 -36.20
N THR A 276 -23.04 10.58 -35.67
CA THR A 276 -22.22 11.66 -36.25
C THR A 276 -21.48 11.20 -37.50
N GLU A 277 -20.93 12.12 -38.30
CA GLU A 277 -20.08 11.75 -39.46
C GLU A 277 -18.89 10.92 -39.03
N GLU A 278 -18.23 11.24 -37.89
CA GLU A 278 -17.14 10.43 -37.33
C GLU A 278 -17.59 9.00 -36.97
N PHE A 279 -18.81 8.84 -36.49
CA PHE A 279 -19.41 7.52 -36.26
C PHE A 279 -19.59 6.73 -37.56
N LYS A 280 -20.05 7.37 -38.62
CA LYS A 280 -20.22 6.72 -39.94
C LYS A 280 -18.88 6.25 -40.52
N GLU A 281 -17.84 7.08 -40.44
CA GLU A 281 -16.49 6.71 -40.89
C GLU A 281 -15.93 5.49 -40.13
N LYS A 282 -16.23 5.38 -38.82
CA LYS A 282 -15.78 4.31 -37.96
C LYS A 282 -16.76 3.16 -37.78
N GLN A 283 -17.94 3.20 -38.46
CA GLN A 283 -19.05 2.28 -38.20
C GLN A 283 -18.66 0.80 -38.35
N SER A 284 -17.91 0.44 -39.35
CA SER A 284 -17.45 -0.95 -39.56
C SER A 284 -16.62 -1.47 -38.38
N ALA A 285 -15.66 -0.67 -37.91
CA ALA A 285 -14.80 -1.05 -36.80
C ALA A 285 -15.55 -1.03 -35.44
N ILE A 286 -16.50 -0.10 -35.26
CA ILE A 286 -17.38 -0.08 -34.07
C ILE A 286 -18.23 -1.36 -34.06
N THR A 287 -18.85 -1.73 -35.20
CA THR A 287 -19.64 -2.96 -35.32
C THR A 287 -18.78 -4.20 -34.99
N MET A 288 -17.57 -4.27 -35.50
CA MET A 288 -16.63 -5.36 -35.21
C MET A 288 -16.26 -5.44 -33.72
N ALA A 289 -15.94 -4.31 -33.10
CA ALA A 289 -15.58 -4.27 -31.68
C ALA A 289 -16.75 -4.66 -30.77
N THR A 290 -17.93 -4.11 -31.02
CA THR A 290 -19.14 -4.43 -30.24
C THR A 290 -19.59 -5.87 -30.46
N THR A 291 -19.51 -6.41 -31.69
CA THR A 291 -19.79 -7.82 -31.94
C THR A 291 -18.84 -8.75 -31.18
N THR A 292 -17.55 -8.43 -31.17
CA THR A 292 -16.56 -9.22 -30.43
C THR A 292 -16.86 -9.24 -28.93
N ILE A 293 -17.24 -8.10 -28.36
CA ILE A 293 -17.59 -8.00 -26.93
C ILE A 293 -18.89 -8.75 -26.64
N THR A 294 -19.92 -8.58 -27.50
CA THR A 294 -21.19 -9.29 -27.35
C THR A 294 -21.00 -10.80 -27.42
N PHE A 295 -20.15 -11.28 -28.34
CA PHE A 295 -19.77 -12.68 -28.44
C PHE A 295 -19.07 -13.15 -27.15
N ALA A 296 -18.11 -12.38 -26.62
CA ALA A 296 -17.41 -12.72 -25.37
C ALA A 296 -18.39 -12.84 -24.19
N ILE A 297 -19.37 -11.95 -24.09
CA ILE A 297 -20.39 -11.98 -23.04
C ILE A 297 -21.28 -13.22 -23.17
N ILE A 298 -21.81 -13.50 -24.39
CA ILE A 298 -22.64 -14.67 -24.65
C ILE A 298 -21.90 -15.95 -24.28
N GLN A 299 -20.65 -16.07 -24.73
CA GLN A 299 -19.82 -17.23 -24.47
C GLN A 299 -19.49 -17.39 -22.98
N GLY A 300 -19.23 -16.28 -22.25
CA GLY A 300 -19.01 -16.29 -20.82
C GLY A 300 -20.21 -16.77 -20.00
N VAL A 301 -21.42 -16.37 -20.40
CA VAL A 301 -22.67 -16.84 -19.77
C VAL A 301 -22.88 -18.33 -20.01
N LEU A 302 -22.62 -18.81 -21.22
CA LEU A 302 -22.75 -20.23 -21.57
C LEU A 302 -21.74 -21.09 -20.82
N MET A 303 -20.50 -20.61 -20.67
CA MET A 303 -19.46 -21.29 -19.90
C MET A 303 -19.87 -21.54 -18.45
N ASN A 304 -20.55 -20.59 -17.83
CA ASN A 304 -20.98 -20.72 -16.43
C ASN A 304 -22.03 -21.84 -16.23
N ASN A 305 -22.73 -22.24 -17.29
CA ASN A 305 -23.74 -23.31 -17.27
C ASN A 305 -23.22 -24.66 -17.83
N ALA A 306 -21.98 -24.70 -18.33
CA ALA A 306 -21.41 -25.91 -18.91
C ALA A 306 -20.94 -26.88 -17.81
N SER A 307 -21.26 -28.18 -18.00
CA SER A 307 -20.86 -29.26 -17.09
C SER A 307 -19.65 -30.07 -17.57
N GLN A 308 -19.23 -29.89 -18.82
CA GLN A 308 -18.14 -30.66 -19.43
C GLN A 308 -16.84 -29.87 -19.45
N ASN A 309 -15.75 -30.50 -18.98
CA ASN A 309 -14.43 -29.88 -18.87
C ASN A 309 -13.88 -29.35 -20.20
N PHE A 310 -14.12 -30.08 -21.30
CA PHE A 310 -13.69 -29.64 -22.64
C PHE A 310 -14.37 -28.35 -23.08
N LEU A 311 -15.70 -28.28 -22.94
CA LEU A 311 -16.46 -27.10 -23.32
C LEU A 311 -16.06 -25.89 -22.46
N ILE A 312 -15.80 -26.10 -21.17
CA ILE A 312 -15.32 -25.05 -20.27
C ILE A 312 -13.94 -24.53 -20.73
N MET A 313 -13.00 -25.42 -21.05
CA MET A 313 -11.67 -25.06 -21.53
C MET A 313 -11.74 -24.28 -22.86
N ALA A 314 -12.43 -24.81 -23.85
CA ALA A 314 -12.57 -24.20 -25.18
C ALA A 314 -13.26 -22.82 -25.08
N SER A 315 -14.34 -22.74 -24.32
CA SER A 315 -15.06 -21.49 -24.09
C SER A 315 -14.22 -20.44 -23.37
N ASN A 316 -13.45 -20.83 -22.36
CA ASN A 316 -12.52 -19.93 -21.68
C ASN A 316 -11.50 -19.30 -22.63
N LEU A 317 -10.90 -20.11 -23.48
CA LEU A 317 -9.91 -19.62 -24.46
C LEU A 317 -10.53 -18.64 -25.46
N LEU A 318 -11.72 -18.96 -25.93
CA LEU A 318 -12.45 -18.09 -26.86
C LEU A 318 -12.86 -16.77 -26.22
N VAL A 319 -13.34 -16.82 -24.99
CA VAL A 319 -13.71 -15.62 -24.21
C VAL A 319 -12.47 -14.73 -23.95
N GLU A 320 -11.37 -15.31 -23.50
CA GLU A 320 -10.13 -14.57 -23.24
C GLU A 320 -9.60 -13.91 -24.53
N TYR A 321 -9.64 -14.61 -25.65
CA TYR A 321 -9.21 -14.06 -26.94
C TYR A 321 -10.18 -12.99 -27.48
N ALA A 322 -11.47 -13.20 -27.35
CA ALA A 322 -12.48 -12.22 -27.77
C ALA A 322 -12.37 -10.93 -26.93
N TRP A 323 -12.14 -11.02 -25.63
CA TRP A 323 -11.85 -9.84 -24.80
C TRP A 323 -10.58 -9.13 -25.23
N LEU A 324 -9.50 -9.86 -25.50
CA LEU A 324 -8.24 -9.29 -25.98
C LEU A 324 -8.45 -8.55 -27.31
N LEU A 325 -9.12 -9.18 -28.27
CA LEU A 325 -9.43 -8.57 -29.55
C LEU A 325 -10.35 -7.35 -29.40
N GLY A 326 -11.35 -7.43 -28.53
CA GLY A 326 -12.25 -6.31 -28.21
C GLY A 326 -11.49 -5.12 -27.62
N VAL A 327 -10.58 -5.36 -26.71
CA VAL A 327 -9.73 -4.30 -26.12
C VAL A 327 -8.82 -3.66 -27.15
N ILE A 328 -8.18 -4.45 -28.04
CA ILE A 328 -7.37 -3.92 -29.15
C ILE A 328 -8.22 -3.03 -30.05
N LEU A 329 -9.39 -3.51 -30.48
CA LEU A 329 -10.29 -2.78 -31.37
C LEU A 329 -10.79 -1.47 -30.74
N ILE A 330 -11.23 -1.50 -29.47
CA ILE A 330 -11.65 -0.28 -28.75
C ILE A 330 -10.48 0.70 -28.61
N SER A 331 -9.29 0.21 -28.24
CA SER A 331 -8.11 1.06 -28.10
C SER A 331 -7.73 1.75 -29.43
N LEU A 332 -7.84 1.03 -30.53
CA LEU A 332 -7.62 1.59 -31.87
C LEU A 332 -8.69 2.61 -32.24
N LEU A 333 -9.98 2.30 -32.00
CA LEU A 333 -11.11 3.20 -32.27
C LEU A 333 -10.99 4.55 -31.54
N LEU A 334 -10.60 4.52 -30.28
CA LEU A 334 -10.48 5.71 -29.45
C LEU A 334 -9.20 6.52 -29.74
N ARG A 335 -8.18 5.86 -30.24
CA ARG A 335 -6.85 6.45 -30.39
C ARG A 335 -6.57 6.97 -31.79
N VAL A 336 -7.07 6.31 -32.81
CA VAL A 336 -6.76 6.55 -34.22
C VAL A 336 -7.90 7.33 -34.91
N LYS A 337 -7.55 8.26 -35.80
CA LYS A 337 -8.52 8.97 -36.63
C LYS A 337 -9.19 8.04 -37.65
N GLY A 338 -10.40 8.34 -38.14
CA GLY A 338 -11.15 7.47 -39.05
C GLY A 338 -10.36 7.03 -40.27
N ASN A 339 -9.68 7.96 -40.93
CA ASN A 339 -8.87 7.69 -42.14
C ASN A 339 -7.61 6.83 -41.87
N GLN A 340 -7.12 6.77 -40.64
CA GLN A 340 -5.93 5.99 -40.25
C GLN A 340 -6.31 4.59 -39.71
N LEU A 341 -7.56 4.39 -39.35
CA LEU A 341 -8.04 3.18 -38.68
C LEU A 341 -7.84 1.93 -39.53
N GLY A 342 -8.11 2.00 -40.80
CA GLY A 342 -7.92 0.90 -41.77
C GLY A 342 -6.44 0.49 -41.87
N SER A 343 -5.53 1.44 -41.87
CA SER A 343 -4.07 1.17 -41.89
C SER A 343 -3.60 0.54 -40.60
N ALA A 344 -4.03 1.06 -39.45
CA ALA A 344 -3.72 0.50 -38.14
C ALA A 344 -4.21 -0.94 -38.01
N PHE A 345 -5.45 -1.22 -38.38
CA PHE A 345 -6.01 -2.57 -38.33
C PHE A 345 -5.22 -3.55 -39.21
N ARG A 346 -4.86 -3.15 -40.45
CA ARG A 346 -4.08 -4.02 -41.36
C ARG A 346 -2.69 -4.36 -40.78
N ILE A 347 -2.07 -3.44 -40.06
CA ILE A 347 -0.76 -3.69 -39.43
C ILE A 347 -0.85 -4.73 -38.30
N TYR A 348 -1.93 -4.72 -37.51
CA TYR A 348 -2.12 -5.68 -36.44
C TYR A 348 -2.79 -6.99 -36.88
N ALA A 349 -3.39 -7.02 -38.09
CA ALA A 349 -4.09 -8.19 -38.62
C ALA A 349 -3.23 -9.47 -38.65
N PRO A 350 -1.94 -9.46 -39.06
CA PRO A 350 -1.12 -10.67 -39.04
C PRO A 350 -0.94 -11.25 -37.65
N LEU A 351 -0.74 -10.41 -36.63
CA LEU A 351 -0.62 -10.84 -35.23
C LEU A 351 -1.93 -11.44 -34.72
N ILE A 352 -3.07 -10.81 -35.04
CA ILE A 352 -4.40 -11.31 -34.71
C ILE A 352 -4.64 -12.67 -35.39
N ALA A 353 -4.25 -12.83 -36.65
CA ALA A 353 -4.38 -14.07 -37.38
C ALA A 353 -3.57 -15.20 -36.72
N VAL A 354 -2.31 -14.95 -36.36
CA VAL A 354 -1.49 -15.94 -35.63
C VAL A 354 -2.13 -16.34 -34.31
N GLY A 355 -2.62 -15.36 -33.52
CA GLY A 355 -3.32 -15.65 -32.28
C GLY A 355 -4.55 -16.53 -32.47
N PHE A 356 -5.33 -16.25 -33.52
CA PHE A 356 -6.50 -17.07 -33.88
C PHE A 356 -6.11 -18.49 -34.28
N ILE A 357 -5.06 -18.66 -35.10
CA ILE A 357 -4.56 -19.97 -35.52
C ILE A 357 -4.09 -20.77 -34.29
N VAL A 358 -3.33 -20.16 -33.39
CA VAL A 358 -2.83 -20.80 -32.16
C VAL A 358 -4.00 -21.29 -31.29
N ILE A 359 -5.01 -20.47 -31.09
CA ILE A 359 -6.20 -20.85 -30.30
C ILE A 359 -7.00 -21.93 -31.01
N GLY A 360 -7.17 -21.81 -32.33
CA GLY A 360 -7.83 -22.84 -33.14
C GLY A 360 -7.13 -24.19 -33.03
N CYS A 361 -5.80 -24.24 -33.19
CA CYS A 361 -5.00 -25.47 -33.01
C CYS A 361 -5.19 -26.06 -31.59
N ARG A 362 -5.28 -25.21 -30.60
CA ARG A 362 -5.48 -25.65 -29.21
C ARG A 362 -6.89 -26.20 -28.96
N ILE A 363 -7.93 -25.61 -29.52
CA ILE A 363 -9.32 -26.07 -29.38
C ILE A 363 -9.51 -27.39 -30.12
N ILE A 364 -8.96 -27.51 -31.31
CA ILE A 364 -9.06 -28.74 -32.13
C ILE A 364 -8.18 -29.86 -31.55
N LEU A 365 -7.28 -29.54 -30.61
CA LEU A 365 -6.36 -30.50 -29.99
C LEU A 365 -5.43 -31.17 -31.00
N ILE A 366 -4.88 -30.42 -31.93
CA ILE A 366 -3.97 -30.91 -32.96
C ILE A 366 -2.74 -31.54 -32.28
N PRO A 367 -2.29 -32.74 -32.69
CA PRO A 367 -1.04 -33.36 -32.17
C PRO A 367 0.17 -32.44 -32.35
N ASN A 368 1.07 -32.46 -31.36
CA ASN A 368 2.26 -31.60 -31.37
C ASN A 368 3.14 -31.80 -32.60
N GLU A 369 3.22 -33.01 -33.14
CA GLU A 369 3.98 -33.30 -34.37
C GLU A 369 3.45 -32.51 -35.58
N LEU A 370 2.12 -32.47 -35.75
CA LEU A 370 1.50 -31.65 -36.78
C LEU A 370 1.69 -30.16 -36.56
N VAL A 371 1.59 -29.72 -35.29
CA VAL A 371 1.86 -28.32 -34.90
C VAL A 371 3.29 -27.93 -35.27
N ASN A 372 4.28 -28.78 -34.99
CA ASN A 372 5.68 -28.55 -35.30
C ASN A 372 5.98 -28.49 -36.82
N ILE A 373 5.15 -29.13 -37.63
CA ILE A 373 5.28 -29.06 -39.09
C ILE A 373 4.54 -27.87 -39.68
N ALA A 374 3.30 -27.61 -39.23
CA ALA A 374 2.45 -26.60 -39.83
C ALA A 374 2.77 -25.18 -39.37
N LEU A 375 3.15 -25.00 -38.09
CA LEU A 375 3.33 -23.65 -37.52
C LEU A 375 4.57 -22.89 -38.07
N PRO A 376 5.76 -23.48 -38.25
CA PRO A 376 6.92 -22.73 -38.73
C PRO A 376 6.69 -22.04 -40.06
N PRO A 377 6.13 -22.67 -41.12
CA PRO A 377 5.84 -21.98 -42.38
C PRO A 377 4.69 -20.95 -42.25
N ILE A 378 3.72 -21.20 -41.39
CA ILE A 378 2.64 -20.24 -41.11
C ILE A 378 3.20 -18.98 -40.45
N LEU A 379 4.06 -19.13 -39.46
CA LEU A 379 4.73 -18.02 -38.78
C LEU A 379 5.58 -17.21 -39.74
N LEU A 380 6.32 -17.88 -40.61
CA LEU A 380 7.12 -17.22 -41.67
C LEU A 380 6.23 -16.42 -42.62
N ALA A 381 5.15 -17.02 -43.12
CA ALA A 381 4.20 -16.35 -44.00
C ALA A 381 3.54 -15.13 -43.33
N CYS A 382 3.13 -15.26 -42.07
CA CYS A 382 2.57 -14.14 -41.29
C CYS A 382 3.61 -13.05 -41.04
N THR A 383 4.88 -13.40 -40.79
CA THR A 383 5.97 -12.42 -40.61
C THR A 383 6.25 -11.65 -41.90
N ILE A 384 6.31 -12.35 -43.05
CA ILE A 384 6.43 -11.71 -44.36
C ILE A 384 5.24 -10.79 -44.65
N TRP A 385 3.99 -11.27 -44.36
CA TRP A 385 2.79 -10.47 -44.48
C TRP A 385 2.89 -9.21 -43.62
N GLN A 386 3.30 -9.36 -42.35
CA GLN A 386 3.48 -8.22 -41.45
C GLN A 386 4.50 -7.22 -41.98
N TRP A 387 5.65 -7.69 -42.49
CA TRP A 387 6.67 -6.84 -43.06
C TRP A 387 6.18 -6.04 -44.28
N LEU A 388 5.44 -6.69 -45.21
CA LEU A 388 4.85 -6.04 -46.38
C LEU A 388 3.82 -4.99 -46.00
N VAL A 389 2.97 -5.28 -45.01
CA VAL A 389 1.94 -4.34 -44.50
C VAL A 389 2.57 -3.15 -43.80
N ILE A 390 3.60 -3.37 -42.98
CA ILE A 390 4.34 -2.28 -42.31
C ILE A 390 4.94 -1.36 -43.36
N ARG A 391 5.64 -1.92 -44.36
CA ARG A 391 6.24 -1.13 -45.42
C ARG A 391 5.23 -0.25 -46.19
N LYS A 392 4.03 -0.75 -46.40
CA LYS A 392 2.97 -0.04 -47.12
C LYS A 392 2.19 0.96 -46.30
N HIS A 393 1.95 0.70 -45.02
CA HIS A 393 0.97 1.44 -44.21
C HIS A 393 1.59 2.23 -43.05
N ASN A 394 2.88 2.11 -42.80
CA ASN A 394 3.53 2.72 -41.63
C ASN A 394 3.48 4.25 -41.64
N GLN A 395 3.44 4.87 -42.81
CA GLN A 395 3.35 6.33 -42.95
C GLN A 395 1.97 6.90 -42.49
N ASN A 396 0.93 6.06 -42.49
CA ASN A 396 -0.45 6.45 -42.16
C ASN A 396 -0.86 6.22 -40.70
N ILE A 397 0.09 5.95 -39.81
CA ILE A 397 -0.18 5.73 -38.38
C ILE A 397 0.50 6.80 -37.52
N PRO A 398 0.05 7.00 -36.26
CA PRO A 398 0.70 7.92 -35.34
C PRO A 398 2.18 7.57 -35.12
N LYS A 399 3.06 8.58 -35.09
CA LYS A 399 4.51 8.38 -34.90
C LYS A 399 4.86 7.54 -33.66
N SER A 400 4.07 7.65 -32.58
CA SER A 400 4.22 6.84 -31.39
C SER A 400 4.04 5.34 -31.62
N ASP A 401 3.30 4.96 -32.65
CA ASP A 401 2.95 3.57 -32.95
C ASP A 401 3.96 2.91 -33.88
N ILE A 402 4.68 3.71 -34.65
CA ILE A 402 5.72 3.23 -35.57
C ILE A 402 6.76 2.39 -34.84
N PHE A 403 7.19 2.84 -33.65
CA PHE A 403 8.13 2.10 -32.82
C PHE A 403 7.62 0.69 -32.46
N TYR A 404 6.35 0.60 -32.05
CA TYR A 404 5.72 -0.68 -31.68
C TYR A 404 5.55 -1.63 -32.88
N THR A 405 5.36 -1.11 -34.10
CA THR A 405 5.29 -1.97 -35.30
C THR A 405 6.62 -2.64 -35.61
N TYR A 406 7.73 -1.93 -35.43
CA TYR A 406 9.08 -2.52 -35.59
C TYR A 406 9.43 -3.53 -34.50
N ILE A 407 9.06 -3.27 -33.25
CA ILE A 407 9.21 -4.26 -32.16
C ILE A 407 8.37 -5.51 -32.49
N SER A 408 7.14 -5.34 -32.95
CA SER A 408 6.27 -6.45 -33.36
C SER A 408 6.94 -7.30 -34.46
N LEU A 409 7.57 -6.67 -35.44
CA LEU A 409 8.31 -7.38 -36.48
C LEU A 409 9.51 -8.12 -35.93
N THR A 410 10.29 -7.49 -35.04
CA THR A 410 11.44 -8.12 -34.39
C THR A 410 11.03 -9.36 -33.59
N VAL A 411 9.95 -9.28 -32.83
CA VAL A 411 9.43 -10.42 -32.08
C VAL A 411 8.94 -11.52 -33.01
N SER A 412 8.27 -11.17 -34.12
CA SER A 412 7.83 -12.14 -35.12
C SER A 412 9.01 -12.86 -35.77
N ILE A 413 10.10 -12.14 -36.10
CA ILE A 413 11.32 -12.73 -36.64
C ILE A 413 11.98 -13.67 -35.62
N ALA A 414 12.10 -13.24 -34.35
CA ALA A 414 12.63 -14.07 -33.28
C ALA A 414 11.79 -15.35 -33.08
N SER A 415 10.47 -15.24 -33.17
CA SER A 415 9.56 -16.38 -33.12
C SER A 415 9.76 -17.35 -34.28
N VAL A 416 9.94 -16.86 -35.50
CA VAL A 416 10.26 -17.71 -36.66
C VAL A 416 11.58 -18.46 -36.43
N VAL A 417 12.64 -17.76 -36.01
CA VAL A 417 13.96 -18.40 -35.73
C VAL A 417 13.81 -19.49 -34.66
N CYS A 418 13.14 -19.21 -33.53
CA CYS A 418 12.90 -20.21 -32.49
C CYS A 418 12.14 -21.43 -33.04
N SER A 419 11.10 -21.21 -33.83
CA SER A 419 10.30 -22.29 -34.43
C SER A 419 11.11 -23.15 -35.40
N TRP A 420 12.01 -22.57 -36.20
CA TRP A 420 12.85 -23.29 -37.14
C TRP A 420 13.98 -24.10 -36.49
N VAL A 421 14.45 -23.64 -35.34
CA VAL A 421 15.44 -24.37 -34.50
C VAL A 421 14.83 -25.57 -33.77
N GLY A 422 13.48 -25.65 -33.70
CA GLY A 422 12.77 -26.75 -33.03
C GLY A 422 12.03 -26.35 -31.76
N TYR A 423 12.08 -25.06 -31.35
CA TYR A 423 11.37 -24.56 -30.18
C TYR A 423 10.03 -23.93 -30.58
N THR A 424 9.16 -24.71 -31.23
CA THR A 424 7.88 -24.22 -31.79
C THR A 424 6.94 -23.69 -30.70
N LEU A 425 6.89 -24.34 -29.54
CA LEU A 425 6.04 -23.91 -28.42
C LEU A 425 6.55 -22.59 -27.81
N LEU A 426 7.86 -22.42 -27.72
CA LEU A 426 8.47 -21.17 -27.27
C LEU A 426 8.20 -20.02 -28.26
N ALA A 427 8.27 -20.32 -29.56
CA ALA A 427 7.93 -19.36 -30.61
C ALA A 427 6.49 -18.83 -30.48
N VAL A 428 5.56 -19.73 -30.27
CA VAL A 428 4.15 -19.39 -30.02
C VAL A 428 3.99 -18.57 -28.73
N GLN A 429 4.72 -18.92 -27.67
CA GLN A 429 4.70 -18.19 -26.41
C GLN A 429 5.22 -16.75 -26.57
N LEU A 430 6.27 -16.53 -27.36
CA LEU A 430 6.81 -15.20 -27.65
C LEU A 430 5.77 -14.31 -28.35
N ILE A 431 5.09 -14.82 -29.38
CA ILE A 431 4.08 -14.04 -30.09
C ILE A 431 2.88 -13.77 -29.17
N THR A 432 2.42 -14.78 -28.42
CA THR A 432 1.31 -14.62 -27.52
C THR A 432 1.64 -13.58 -26.44
N TRP A 433 2.85 -13.63 -25.86
CA TRP A 433 3.32 -12.59 -24.95
C TRP A 433 3.29 -11.21 -25.58
N TRP A 434 3.78 -11.08 -26.81
CA TRP A 434 3.83 -9.78 -27.48
C TRP A 434 2.42 -9.23 -27.77
N ILE A 435 1.47 -10.07 -28.20
CA ILE A 435 0.07 -9.67 -28.39
C ILE A 435 -0.51 -9.14 -27.07
N MET A 436 -0.27 -9.81 -25.96
CA MET A 436 -0.71 -9.38 -24.62
C MET A 436 -0.06 -8.06 -24.21
N GLN A 437 1.26 -7.93 -24.40
CA GLN A 437 2.00 -6.70 -24.10
C GLN A 437 1.54 -5.53 -24.95
N LEU A 438 1.32 -5.75 -26.23
CA LEU A 438 0.80 -4.74 -27.15
C LEU A 438 -0.59 -4.27 -26.72
N THR A 439 -1.45 -5.19 -26.30
CA THR A 439 -2.78 -4.86 -25.77
C THR A 439 -2.67 -3.96 -24.53
N CYS A 440 -1.78 -4.29 -23.60
CA CYS A 440 -1.53 -3.45 -22.43
C CYS A 440 -1.02 -2.04 -22.83
N ILE A 441 -0.06 -1.96 -23.74
CA ILE A 441 0.48 -0.69 -24.23
C ILE A 441 -0.62 0.16 -24.89
N LEU A 442 -1.42 -0.45 -25.79
CA LEU A 442 -2.51 0.25 -26.49
C LEU A 442 -3.54 0.76 -25.48
N THR A 443 -3.90 -0.02 -24.49
CA THR A 443 -4.85 0.36 -23.44
C THR A 443 -4.33 1.50 -22.61
N ILE A 444 -3.11 1.40 -22.08
CA ILE A 444 -2.48 2.43 -21.25
C ILE A 444 -2.35 3.75 -22.01
N THR A 445 -1.88 3.69 -23.26
CA THR A 445 -1.73 4.89 -24.11
C THR A 445 -3.08 5.50 -24.49
N CYS A 446 -4.11 4.68 -24.68
CA CYS A 446 -5.48 5.13 -24.90
C CYS A 446 -6.03 5.90 -23.70
N VAL A 447 -5.92 5.32 -22.50
CA VAL A 447 -6.37 5.95 -21.26
C VAL A 447 -5.59 7.24 -20.98
N SER A 448 -4.26 7.24 -21.17
CA SER A 448 -3.43 8.45 -20.99
C SER A 448 -3.87 9.57 -21.93
N LYS A 449 -4.12 9.26 -23.19
CA LYS A 449 -4.61 10.25 -24.17
C LYS A 449 -5.98 10.81 -23.79
N TYR A 450 -6.90 9.96 -23.35
CA TYR A 450 -8.23 10.38 -22.90
C TYR A 450 -8.13 11.28 -21.66
N LEU A 451 -7.30 10.94 -20.69
CA LEU A 451 -7.03 11.76 -19.50
C LEU A 451 -6.47 13.13 -19.87
N ALA A 452 -5.54 13.19 -20.83
CA ALA A 452 -4.98 14.45 -21.31
C ALA A 452 -6.05 15.34 -21.99
N ILE A 453 -6.93 14.75 -22.83
CA ILE A 453 -8.05 15.47 -23.45
C ILE A 453 -9.04 15.97 -22.38
N TYR A 454 -9.35 15.14 -21.40
CA TYR A 454 -10.23 15.52 -20.27
C TYR A 454 -9.65 16.69 -19.48
N ALA A 455 -8.35 16.62 -19.13
CA ALA A 455 -7.66 17.70 -18.43
C ALA A 455 -7.69 19.01 -19.18
N LYS A 456 -7.44 18.97 -20.50
CA LYS A 456 -7.51 20.15 -21.36
C LYS A 456 -8.92 20.74 -21.42
N ARG A 457 -9.97 19.90 -21.52
CA ARG A 457 -11.37 20.35 -21.50
C ARG A 457 -11.76 21.02 -20.18
N LYS A 458 -11.25 20.53 -19.04
CA LYS A 458 -11.52 21.06 -17.70
C LYS A 458 -10.59 22.18 -17.30
N GLY A 459 -9.59 22.51 -18.12
CA GLY A 459 -8.61 23.56 -17.85
C GLY A 459 -7.72 23.25 -16.64
N TYR A 460 -7.41 21.98 -16.38
CA TYR A 460 -6.60 21.57 -15.24
C TYR A 460 -5.18 22.12 -15.28
N ASP A 461 -4.65 22.44 -16.47
CA ASP A 461 -3.33 23.04 -16.62
C ASP A 461 -3.21 24.43 -15.95
N LYS A 462 -4.35 25.11 -15.75
CA LYS A 462 -4.41 26.47 -15.15
C LYS A 462 -4.86 26.44 -13.69
N LYS A 463 -5.21 25.29 -13.13
CA LYS A 463 -5.75 25.17 -11.77
C LYS A 463 -4.68 24.74 -10.78
N PRO A 464 -4.76 25.23 -9.51
CA PRO A 464 -3.81 24.86 -8.47
C PRO A 464 -3.91 23.35 -8.16
N ILE A 465 -2.84 22.83 -7.59
CA ILE A 465 -2.71 21.39 -7.28
C ILE A 465 -3.80 20.88 -6.32
N THR A 466 -4.31 21.77 -5.46
CA THR A 466 -5.41 21.46 -4.53
C THR A 466 -6.69 20.97 -5.22
N GLN A 467 -6.95 21.44 -6.46
CA GLN A 467 -8.11 21.05 -7.26
C GLN A 467 -7.81 19.93 -8.26
N THR A 468 -6.55 19.65 -8.53
CA THR A 468 -6.11 18.73 -9.60
C THR A 468 -5.33 17.52 -9.08
N TRP A 469 -5.14 17.39 -7.76
CA TRP A 469 -4.29 16.35 -7.17
C TRP A 469 -4.66 14.93 -7.61
N ALA A 470 -5.95 14.59 -7.66
CA ALA A 470 -6.41 13.26 -8.05
C ALA A 470 -6.09 12.94 -9.52
N TYR A 471 -6.30 13.91 -10.42
CA TYR A 471 -5.92 13.79 -11.83
C TYR A 471 -4.41 13.60 -11.98
N LEU A 472 -3.61 14.45 -11.31
CA LEU A 472 -2.15 14.37 -11.34
C LEU A 472 -1.63 13.07 -10.74
N PHE A 473 -2.27 12.54 -9.69
CA PHE A 473 -1.94 11.24 -9.12
C PHE A 473 -2.15 10.12 -10.14
N ILE A 474 -3.29 10.11 -10.82
CA ILE A 474 -3.57 9.11 -11.86
C ILE A 474 -2.54 9.22 -13.00
N GLU A 475 -2.29 10.44 -13.51
CA GLU A 475 -1.38 10.65 -14.65
C GLU A 475 0.09 10.38 -14.32
N LYS A 476 0.57 10.81 -13.14
CA LYS A 476 2.00 10.77 -12.80
C LYS A 476 2.41 9.56 -11.96
N VAL A 477 1.46 8.85 -11.33
CA VAL A 477 1.72 7.66 -10.52
C VAL A 477 1.05 6.44 -11.13
N VAL A 478 -0.28 6.43 -11.24
CA VAL A 478 -1.03 5.23 -11.62
C VAL A 478 -0.65 4.77 -13.04
N MET A 479 -0.61 5.69 -14.01
CA MET A 479 -0.29 5.32 -15.40
C MET A 479 1.13 4.78 -15.58
N PRO A 480 2.21 5.40 -15.05
CA PRO A 480 3.55 4.83 -15.09
C PRO A 480 3.66 3.49 -14.34
N VAL A 481 3.02 3.35 -13.17
CA VAL A 481 3.00 2.11 -12.41
C VAL A 481 2.32 0.99 -13.20
N LEU A 482 1.17 1.27 -13.83
CA LEU A 482 0.51 0.31 -14.73
C LEU A 482 1.41 -0.08 -15.89
N SER A 483 2.23 0.83 -16.42
CA SER A 483 3.20 0.51 -17.49
C SER A 483 4.29 -0.45 -17.01
N VAL A 484 4.79 -0.29 -15.78
CA VAL A 484 5.78 -1.22 -15.19
C VAL A 484 5.17 -2.61 -15.00
N TYR A 485 3.99 -2.68 -14.37
CA TYR A 485 3.32 -3.96 -14.12
C TYR A 485 2.75 -4.59 -15.39
N SER A 486 2.51 -3.83 -16.46
CA SER A 486 2.00 -4.37 -17.72
C SER A 486 2.88 -5.47 -18.30
N VAL A 487 4.22 -5.36 -18.13
CA VAL A 487 5.17 -6.38 -18.58
C VAL A 487 4.97 -7.67 -17.79
N MET A 488 4.81 -7.58 -16.47
CA MET A 488 4.56 -8.76 -15.63
C MET A 488 3.19 -9.39 -15.95
N PHE A 489 2.15 -8.57 -16.12
CA PHE A 489 0.82 -9.04 -16.48
C PHE A 489 0.79 -9.72 -17.85
N SER A 490 1.46 -9.15 -18.85
CA SER A 490 1.50 -9.73 -20.19
C SER A 490 2.21 -11.09 -20.20
N VAL A 491 3.35 -11.21 -19.50
CA VAL A 491 4.07 -12.48 -19.34
C VAL A 491 3.22 -13.51 -18.58
N TYR A 492 2.58 -13.08 -17.49
CA TYR A 492 1.71 -13.96 -16.71
C TYR A 492 0.52 -14.48 -17.52
N TRP A 493 -0.16 -13.60 -18.29
CA TRP A 493 -1.28 -14.00 -19.12
C TRP A 493 -0.86 -14.84 -20.32
N ALA A 494 0.24 -14.50 -20.97
CA ALA A 494 0.78 -15.35 -22.03
C ALA A 494 1.12 -16.76 -21.52
N ALA A 495 1.71 -16.85 -20.34
CA ALA A 495 1.98 -18.12 -19.69
C ALA A 495 0.69 -18.87 -19.30
N LYS A 496 -0.37 -18.15 -18.91
CA LYS A 496 -1.67 -18.74 -18.61
C LYS A 496 -2.28 -19.47 -19.81
N VAL A 497 -2.05 -18.98 -21.03
CA VAL A 497 -2.48 -19.66 -22.26
C VAL A 497 -1.92 -21.09 -22.33
N PHE A 498 -0.73 -21.33 -21.81
CA PHE A 498 -0.09 -22.64 -21.73
C PHE A 498 -0.18 -23.30 -20.34
N ASN A 499 -1.04 -22.79 -19.47
CA ASN A 499 -1.15 -23.21 -18.06
C ASN A 499 0.17 -23.09 -17.27
N LEU A 500 1.08 -22.19 -17.67
CA LEU A 500 2.40 -21.95 -17.05
C LEU A 500 2.41 -20.76 -16.09
N SER A 501 1.25 -20.21 -15.76
CA SER A 501 1.13 -18.99 -14.93
C SER A 501 1.74 -19.13 -13.53
N GLU A 502 1.69 -20.31 -12.91
CA GLU A 502 2.32 -20.56 -11.61
C GLU A 502 3.84 -20.55 -11.68
N LEU A 503 4.41 -21.07 -12.79
CA LEU A 503 5.84 -20.98 -13.03
C LEU A 503 6.28 -19.52 -13.16
N CYS A 504 5.56 -18.71 -13.95
CA CYS A 504 5.84 -17.28 -14.08
C CYS A 504 5.78 -16.57 -12.72
N TRP A 505 4.78 -16.88 -11.91
CA TRP A 505 4.66 -16.27 -10.59
C TRP A 505 5.81 -16.68 -9.66
N ARG A 506 6.30 -17.91 -9.75
CA ARG A 506 7.52 -18.37 -9.05
C ARG A 506 8.75 -17.64 -9.56
N ILE A 507 8.91 -17.46 -10.86
CA ILE A 507 10.02 -16.73 -11.47
C ILE A 507 10.03 -15.26 -11.02
N PHE A 508 8.87 -14.60 -10.99
CA PHE A 508 8.79 -13.20 -10.53
C PHE A 508 9.19 -13.04 -9.05
N LYS A 509 8.92 -14.04 -8.23
CA LYS A 509 9.32 -14.09 -6.81
C LYS A 509 10.72 -14.63 -6.59
N TYR A 510 11.30 -15.31 -7.58
CA TYR A 510 12.63 -15.91 -7.47
C TYR A 510 13.68 -14.83 -7.28
N ASN A 511 14.50 -14.97 -6.23
CA ASN A 511 15.61 -14.07 -5.98
C ASN A 511 16.78 -14.50 -6.88
N PHE A 512 16.99 -13.79 -7.99
CA PHE A 512 18.11 -14.03 -8.89
C PHE A 512 19.45 -13.53 -8.31
N ILE A 513 19.40 -12.59 -7.36
CA ILE A 513 20.49 -12.31 -6.45
C ILE A 513 20.05 -12.76 -5.08
N ASN A 514 20.73 -13.76 -4.53
CA ASN A 514 20.43 -14.33 -3.22
C ASN A 514 21.73 -14.33 -2.40
N MET A 515 22.05 -13.19 -1.82
CA MET A 515 23.14 -12.99 -0.88
C MET A 515 22.57 -12.83 0.52
N GLU A 516 23.34 -13.09 1.57
CA GLU A 516 22.88 -12.96 2.98
C GLU A 516 22.21 -11.60 3.25
N ASN A 517 22.68 -10.54 2.59
CA ASN A 517 22.26 -9.16 2.82
C ASN A 517 21.60 -8.52 1.60
N LEU A 518 21.28 -9.27 0.54
CA LEU A 518 20.69 -8.72 -0.68
C LEU A 518 19.83 -9.77 -1.37
N LEU A 519 18.52 -9.56 -1.37
CA LEU A 519 17.57 -10.42 -2.05
C LEU A 519 16.86 -9.64 -3.16
N VAL A 520 17.25 -9.85 -4.39
CA VAL A 520 16.67 -9.16 -5.56
C VAL A 520 15.79 -10.11 -6.37
N SER A 521 14.53 -9.74 -6.55
CA SER A 521 13.59 -10.41 -7.46
C SER A 521 12.92 -9.38 -8.38
N ILE A 522 12.37 -9.85 -9.50
CA ILE A 522 11.64 -9.00 -10.45
C ILE A 522 10.51 -8.24 -9.76
N LEU A 523 9.76 -8.92 -8.87
CA LEU A 523 8.67 -8.32 -8.11
C LEU A 523 9.16 -7.21 -7.17
N LYS A 524 10.27 -7.42 -6.47
CA LYS A 524 10.86 -6.42 -5.57
C LYS A 524 11.34 -5.19 -6.34
N LEU A 525 11.98 -5.37 -7.50
CA LEU A 525 12.36 -4.26 -8.36
C LEU A 525 11.15 -3.45 -8.84
N ALA A 526 10.08 -4.12 -9.27
CA ALA A 526 8.83 -3.45 -9.64
C ALA A 526 8.23 -2.64 -8.48
N MET A 527 8.30 -3.16 -7.25
CA MET A 527 7.86 -2.45 -6.05
C MET A 527 8.72 -1.20 -5.77
N VAL A 528 10.05 -1.30 -5.87
CA VAL A 528 10.97 -0.16 -5.68
C VAL A 528 10.68 0.94 -6.71
N ILE A 529 10.49 0.58 -7.98
CA ILE A 529 10.14 1.52 -9.06
C ILE A 529 8.77 2.16 -8.78
N THR A 530 7.79 1.38 -8.30
CA THR A 530 6.47 1.89 -7.93
C THR A 530 6.56 2.93 -6.81
N LEU A 531 7.31 2.62 -5.76
CA LEU A 531 7.57 3.55 -4.67
C LEU A 531 8.26 4.83 -5.17
N TRP A 532 9.18 4.72 -6.13
CA TRP A 532 9.84 5.90 -6.70
C TRP A 532 8.83 6.86 -7.36
N TYR A 533 7.86 6.35 -8.14
CA TYR A 533 6.80 7.18 -8.73
C TYR A 533 5.91 7.83 -7.66
N VAL A 534 5.55 7.08 -6.62
CA VAL A 534 4.74 7.58 -5.49
C VAL A 534 5.49 8.69 -4.74
N PHE A 535 6.74 8.46 -4.36
CA PHE A 535 7.54 9.44 -3.62
C PHE A 535 7.86 10.67 -4.46
N ARG A 536 8.14 10.51 -5.75
CA ARG A 536 8.28 11.62 -6.69
C ARG A 536 7.02 12.49 -6.75
N TYR A 537 5.85 11.87 -6.73
CA TYR A 537 4.58 12.59 -6.69
C TYR A 537 4.37 13.31 -5.37
N ILE A 538 4.67 12.66 -4.23
CA ILE A 538 4.61 13.27 -2.90
C ILE A 538 5.49 14.51 -2.84
N VAL A 539 6.76 14.43 -3.26
CA VAL A 539 7.67 15.59 -3.31
C VAL A 539 7.06 16.75 -4.09
N LYS A 540 6.56 16.47 -5.30
CA LYS A 540 5.94 17.51 -6.14
C LYS A 540 4.71 18.14 -5.50
N THR A 541 3.86 17.32 -4.86
CA THR A 541 2.63 17.78 -4.22
C THR A 541 2.93 18.62 -3.00
N VAL A 542 3.85 18.15 -2.13
CA VAL A 542 4.24 18.90 -0.93
C VAL A 542 4.89 20.24 -1.30
N LEU A 543 5.78 20.25 -2.30
CA LEU A 543 6.42 21.47 -2.76
C LEU A 543 5.41 22.47 -3.36
N ALA A 544 4.44 21.98 -4.13
CA ALA A 544 3.41 22.86 -4.68
C ALA A 544 2.48 23.43 -3.60
N LEU A 545 2.15 22.64 -2.57
CA LEU A 545 1.37 23.11 -1.41
C LEU A 545 2.17 24.14 -0.59
N LEU A 546 3.46 23.88 -0.37
CA LEU A 546 4.35 24.78 0.34
C LEU A 546 4.49 26.13 -0.39
N LYS A 547 4.63 26.09 -1.71
CA LYS A 547 4.68 27.27 -2.55
C LYS A 547 3.41 28.13 -2.40
N LEU A 548 2.24 27.50 -2.52
CA LEU A 548 0.96 28.20 -2.33
C LEU A 548 0.87 28.83 -0.93
N HIS A 549 1.31 28.11 0.10
CA HIS A 549 1.29 28.63 1.47
C HIS A 549 2.23 29.85 1.65
N TYR A 550 3.42 29.83 1.07
CA TYR A 550 4.36 30.95 1.16
C TYR A 550 3.93 32.15 0.33
N GLU A 551 3.35 31.92 -0.86
CA GLU A 551 2.80 33.00 -1.70
C GLU A 551 1.62 33.70 -1.01
N ASP A 552 0.82 33.00 -0.23
CA ASP A 552 -0.31 33.55 0.52
C ASP A 552 0.12 34.30 1.79
N SER A 553 1.17 33.79 2.48
CA SER A 553 1.62 34.35 3.77
C SER A 553 2.55 35.55 3.63
N ASP A 554 3.52 35.54 2.72
CA ASP A 554 4.53 36.59 2.55
C ASP A 554 5.15 36.51 1.14
N PRO A 555 4.61 37.27 0.17
CA PRO A 555 5.06 37.22 -1.22
C PRO A 555 6.52 37.64 -1.42
N THR A 556 7.06 38.50 -0.55
CA THR A 556 8.40 39.09 -0.71
C THR A 556 9.52 38.11 -0.39
N THR A 557 9.31 37.21 0.58
CA THR A 557 10.29 36.19 1.01
C THR A 557 9.97 34.82 0.49
N ALA A 558 8.84 34.63 -0.21
CA ALA A 558 8.33 33.35 -0.68
C ALA A 558 9.36 32.55 -1.50
N ALA A 559 10.06 33.20 -2.44
CA ALA A 559 11.06 32.53 -3.29
C ALA A 559 12.25 31.95 -2.50
N SER A 560 12.74 32.66 -1.50
CA SER A 560 13.85 32.19 -0.66
C SER A 560 13.41 31.03 0.25
N LYS A 561 12.22 31.14 0.85
CA LYS A 561 11.62 30.07 1.68
C LYS A 561 11.28 28.84 0.87
N GLU A 562 10.84 28.99 -0.39
CA GLU A 562 10.60 27.87 -1.32
C GLU A 562 11.87 27.06 -1.58
N VAL A 563 13.00 27.73 -1.90
CA VAL A 563 14.27 27.04 -2.18
C VAL A 563 14.77 26.28 -0.94
N MET A 564 14.71 26.89 0.23
CA MET A 564 15.13 26.22 1.47
C MET A 564 14.22 25.04 1.79
N GLY A 565 12.90 25.21 1.72
CA GLY A 565 11.93 24.15 1.96
C GLY A 565 12.07 22.99 0.97
N LYS A 566 12.35 23.28 -0.31
CA LYS A 566 12.57 22.28 -1.35
C LYS A 566 13.72 21.34 -0.99
N ASN A 567 14.87 21.87 -0.61
CA ASN A 567 16.04 21.06 -0.29
C ASN A 567 15.79 20.15 0.92
N VAL A 568 15.19 20.68 1.97
CA VAL A 568 14.85 19.91 3.18
C VAL A 568 13.87 18.77 2.85
N ILE A 569 12.75 19.09 2.17
CA ILE A 569 11.73 18.09 1.81
C ILE A 569 12.31 17.00 0.91
N GLN A 570 13.13 17.39 -0.08
CA GLN A 570 13.74 16.38 -0.97
C GLN A 570 14.64 15.42 -0.22
N VAL A 571 15.50 15.90 0.66
CA VAL A 571 16.40 15.05 1.45
C VAL A 571 15.60 14.07 2.33
N PHE A 572 14.59 14.57 3.07
CA PHE A 572 13.78 13.73 3.95
C PHE A 572 12.97 12.68 3.15
N VAL A 573 12.25 13.11 2.12
CA VAL A 573 11.35 12.20 1.38
C VAL A 573 12.16 11.16 0.60
N TRP A 574 13.27 11.53 -0.05
CA TRP A 574 14.13 10.57 -0.73
C TRP A 574 14.91 9.68 0.25
N GLY A 575 15.26 10.18 1.43
CA GLY A 575 15.84 9.38 2.50
C GLY A 575 14.89 8.27 2.97
N ILE A 576 13.61 8.60 3.19
CA ILE A 576 12.57 7.61 3.55
C ILE A 576 12.37 6.61 2.41
N TRP A 577 12.29 7.07 1.16
CA TRP A 577 12.20 6.17 0.00
C TRP A 577 13.37 5.19 -0.05
N LEU A 578 14.59 5.68 0.17
CA LEU A 578 15.79 4.84 0.17
C LEU A 578 15.73 3.79 1.27
N MET A 579 15.36 4.17 2.50
CA MET A 579 15.23 3.22 3.61
C MET A 579 14.21 2.12 3.33
N ILE A 580 13.03 2.48 2.82
CA ILE A 580 12.00 1.49 2.46
C ILE A 580 12.49 0.58 1.33
N SER A 581 13.14 1.14 0.31
CA SER A 581 13.65 0.38 -0.82
C SER A 581 14.74 -0.62 -0.42
N LEU A 582 15.64 -0.22 0.47
CA LEU A 582 16.69 -1.10 1.01
C LEU A 582 16.10 -2.20 1.90
N SER A 583 15.09 -1.87 2.71
CA SER A 583 14.34 -2.86 3.51
C SER A 583 13.63 -3.90 2.64
N LEU A 584 13.01 -3.49 1.52
CA LEU A 584 12.40 -4.41 0.56
C LEU A 584 13.40 -5.36 -0.09
N LEU A 585 14.60 -4.90 -0.34
CA LEU A 585 15.70 -5.70 -0.89
C LEU A 585 16.41 -6.56 0.15
N HIS A 586 15.96 -6.53 1.43
CA HIS A 586 16.57 -7.24 2.57
C HIS A 586 18.03 -6.87 2.79
N ILE A 587 18.39 -5.62 2.48
CA ILE A 587 19.72 -5.13 2.82
C ILE A 587 19.77 -4.95 4.33
N SER A 588 20.80 -5.53 4.98
CA SER A 588 20.92 -5.49 6.45
C SER A 588 20.89 -4.04 6.96
N VAL A 589 19.97 -3.77 7.88
CA VAL A 589 19.69 -2.41 8.36
C VAL A 589 20.82 -1.92 9.30
N GLY A 590 21.70 -2.81 9.74
CA GLY A 590 22.74 -2.49 10.73
C GLY A 590 23.68 -1.37 10.31
N TRP A 591 24.25 -1.44 9.09
CA TRP A 591 25.11 -0.39 8.58
C TRP A 591 24.34 0.90 8.26
N LEU A 592 23.06 0.77 7.87
CA LEU A 592 22.17 1.90 7.61
C LEU A 592 21.83 2.64 8.92
N LEU A 593 21.62 1.90 10.01
CA LEU A 593 21.46 2.47 11.35
C LEU A 593 22.74 3.19 11.80
N ALA A 594 23.91 2.62 11.52
CA ALA A 594 25.18 3.26 11.84
C ALA A 594 25.38 4.57 11.06
N ILE A 595 25.12 4.58 9.75
CA ILE A 595 25.18 5.79 8.92
C ILE A 595 24.10 6.80 9.34
N SER A 596 22.86 6.34 9.56
CA SER A 596 21.77 7.21 10.01
C SER A 596 22.05 7.78 11.40
N GLY A 597 22.62 7.00 12.30
CA GLY A 597 23.07 7.45 13.61
C GLY A 597 24.17 8.52 13.50
N GLY A 598 25.19 8.27 12.69
CA GLY A 598 26.25 9.23 12.42
C GLY A 598 25.74 10.52 11.77
N LEU A 599 24.86 10.39 10.76
CA LEU A 599 24.23 11.53 10.10
C LEU A 599 23.33 12.32 11.06
N SER A 600 22.51 11.63 11.86
CA SER A 600 21.64 12.26 12.87
C SER A 600 22.45 13.01 13.91
N THR A 601 23.56 12.42 14.37
CA THR A 601 24.48 13.06 15.31
C THR A 601 25.12 14.30 14.65
N GLY A 602 25.60 14.16 13.40
CA GLY A 602 26.17 15.28 12.64
C GLY A 602 25.17 16.42 12.42
N ILE A 603 23.94 16.12 12.01
CA ILE A 603 22.87 17.13 11.86
C ILE A 603 22.48 17.71 13.21
N GLY A 604 22.44 16.90 14.27
CA GLY A 604 22.17 17.35 15.63
C GLY A 604 23.20 18.38 16.10
N PHE A 605 24.48 18.11 15.90
CA PHE A 605 25.55 19.07 16.22
C PHE A 605 25.49 20.31 15.34
N ALA A 606 25.27 20.17 14.04
CA ALA A 606 25.13 21.31 13.13
C ALA A 606 23.89 22.17 13.43
N SER A 607 22.84 21.59 13.96
CA SER A 607 21.59 22.27 14.32
C SER A 607 21.57 22.79 15.75
N LYS A 608 22.57 22.48 16.56
CA LYS A 608 22.64 22.84 17.98
C LYS A 608 22.36 24.31 18.22
N ASP A 609 23.10 25.18 17.54
CA ASP A 609 22.99 26.63 17.73
C ASP A 609 21.59 27.16 17.35
N ILE A 610 20.98 26.59 16.32
CA ILE A 610 19.62 26.95 15.90
C ILE A 610 18.60 26.52 16.96
N ILE A 611 18.71 25.30 17.46
CA ILE A 611 17.80 24.75 18.47
C ILE A 611 17.94 25.53 19.79
N GLU A 612 19.18 25.85 20.20
CA GLU A 612 19.45 26.66 21.37
C GLU A 612 18.83 28.07 21.23
N ASN A 613 18.98 28.71 20.08
CA ASN A 613 18.37 30.01 19.84
C ASN A 613 16.84 29.97 19.90
N ILE A 614 16.20 28.94 19.35
CA ILE A 614 14.75 28.75 19.41
C ILE A 614 14.29 28.52 20.85
N TYR A 615 14.97 27.66 21.61
CA TYR A 615 14.66 27.37 22.99
C TYR A 615 14.76 28.63 23.88
N TYR A 616 15.86 29.35 23.74
CA TYR A 616 16.05 30.58 24.51
C TYR A 616 15.12 31.71 24.03
N GLY A 617 14.81 31.77 22.75
CA GLY A 617 13.81 32.69 22.21
C GLY A 617 12.43 32.48 22.82
N ALA A 618 11.98 31.24 22.90
CA ALA A 618 10.73 30.88 23.56
C ALA A 618 10.76 31.26 25.06
N THR A 619 11.90 31.04 25.73
CA THR A 619 12.07 31.38 27.14
C THR A 619 12.11 32.89 27.37
N LEU A 620 12.72 33.65 26.48
CA LEU A 620 12.72 35.16 26.53
C LEU A 620 11.29 35.69 26.32
N MET A 621 10.54 35.15 25.34
CA MET A 621 9.14 35.52 25.09
C MET A 621 8.21 35.19 26.26
N ALA A 622 8.53 34.11 27.04
CA ALA A 622 7.76 33.72 28.21
C ALA A 622 7.80 34.73 29.37
N GLY A 623 8.46 35.89 29.19
CA GLY A 623 8.35 37.03 30.09
C GLY A 623 9.63 37.45 30.80
N ARG A 624 10.81 36.95 30.41
CA ARG A 624 12.09 37.45 30.92
C ARG A 624 12.39 38.86 30.41
N ILE A 625 12.12 39.11 29.13
CA ILE A 625 12.25 40.42 28.46
C ILE A 625 10.96 40.66 27.66
N LYS A 626 10.47 41.86 27.64
CA LYS A 626 9.29 42.25 26.85
C LYS A 626 9.69 43.23 25.75
N VAL A 627 8.94 43.19 24.65
CA VAL A 627 9.05 44.23 23.62
C VAL A 627 8.71 45.59 24.28
N GLY A 628 9.58 46.52 24.07
CA GLY A 628 9.47 47.85 24.70
C GLY A 628 10.36 48.05 25.94
N ASP A 629 10.95 46.98 26.52
CA ASP A 629 11.87 47.10 27.64
C ASP A 629 13.17 47.79 27.22
N TRP A 630 13.72 48.66 28.10
CA TRP A 630 15.05 49.17 27.97
C TRP A 630 16.05 48.22 28.68
N ILE A 631 16.99 47.73 27.91
CA ILE A 631 18.05 46.85 28.42
C ILE A 631 19.43 47.36 28.15
N GLU A 632 20.37 47.06 29.02
CA GLU A 632 21.80 47.28 28.82
C GLU A 632 22.51 45.94 28.72
N VAL A 633 23.15 45.72 27.58
CA VAL A 633 23.95 44.48 27.32
C VAL A 633 25.29 44.93 26.79
N ASP A 634 26.38 44.38 27.40
CA ASP A 634 27.76 44.75 27.03
C ASP A 634 28.01 46.28 26.99
N GLY A 635 27.41 47.01 27.94
CA GLY A 635 27.54 48.47 28.03
C GLY A 635 26.74 49.28 26.99
N ARG A 636 26.01 48.63 26.16
CA ARG A 636 25.13 49.29 25.16
C ARG A 636 23.71 49.27 25.66
N MET A 637 23.07 50.41 25.73
CA MET A 637 21.71 50.59 26.17
C MET A 637 20.81 50.74 24.94
N GLY A 638 19.67 50.02 24.94
CA GLY A 638 18.67 50.14 23.87
C GLY A 638 17.32 49.58 24.27
N LYS A 639 16.31 49.90 23.43
CA LYS A 639 14.93 49.46 23.56
C LYS A 639 14.72 48.18 22.75
N VAL A 640 14.11 47.21 23.34
CA VAL A 640 13.75 45.97 22.65
C VAL A 640 12.66 46.26 21.63
N ALA A 641 13.01 46.18 20.34
CA ALA A 641 12.07 46.45 19.23
C ALA A 641 11.24 45.23 18.88
N SER A 642 11.87 44.06 18.81
CA SER A 642 11.18 42.79 18.53
C SER A 642 11.93 41.57 19.11
N ILE A 643 11.21 40.50 19.41
CA ILE A 643 11.75 39.22 19.83
C ILE A 643 11.22 38.18 18.85
N SER A 644 12.11 37.51 18.12
CA SER A 644 11.79 36.40 17.25
C SER A 644 12.25 35.06 17.86
N TYR A 645 11.97 33.94 17.19
CA TYR A 645 12.42 32.62 17.70
C TYR A 645 13.93 32.47 17.77
N THR A 646 14.69 33.13 16.92
CA THR A 646 16.15 33.00 16.83
C THR A 646 16.94 34.19 17.30
N SER A 647 16.32 35.38 17.31
CA SER A 647 17.02 36.64 17.60
C SER A 647 16.13 37.66 18.29
N THR A 648 16.73 38.56 19.05
CA THR A 648 16.12 39.72 19.67
C THR A 648 16.75 40.98 19.08
N VAL A 649 15.91 41.87 18.60
CA VAL A 649 16.32 43.14 18.00
C VAL A 649 16.18 44.27 19.01
N VAL A 650 17.24 44.99 19.21
CA VAL A 650 17.33 46.14 20.14
C VAL A 650 17.72 47.40 19.38
N GLU A 651 16.96 48.45 19.54
CA GLU A 651 17.23 49.77 19.00
C GLU A 651 18.00 50.60 20.03
N SER A 652 19.23 50.96 19.70
CA SER A 652 20.10 51.78 20.56
C SER A 652 19.62 53.23 20.63
N ILE A 653 19.96 53.92 21.70
CA ILE A 653 19.72 55.37 21.84
C ILE A 653 20.43 56.20 20.74
N TYR A 654 21.42 55.64 20.06
CA TYR A 654 22.14 56.27 18.95
C TYR A 654 21.50 55.98 17.56
N GLY A 655 20.35 55.26 17.50
CA GLY A 655 19.67 54.90 16.27
C GLY A 655 20.18 53.61 15.60
N GLU A 656 21.13 52.92 16.22
CA GLU A 656 21.67 51.66 15.72
C GLU A 656 20.70 50.52 16.03
N ILE A 657 20.52 49.60 15.08
CA ILE A 657 19.79 48.33 15.31
C ILE A 657 20.79 47.24 15.62
N ILE A 658 20.72 46.73 16.84
CA ILE A 658 21.56 45.64 17.30
C ILE A 658 20.74 44.35 17.36
N THR A 659 21.18 43.32 16.62
CA THR A 659 20.52 42.03 16.63
C THR A 659 21.33 41.03 17.45
N PHE A 660 20.78 40.61 18.57
CA PHE A 660 21.37 39.59 19.42
C PHE A 660 20.80 38.20 19.06
N GLN A 661 21.63 37.15 18.98
CA GLN A 661 21.14 35.79 19.00
C GLN A 661 20.56 35.51 20.38
N ASN A 662 19.41 34.86 20.43
CA ASN A 662 18.69 34.60 21.68
C ASN A 662 19.53 33.82 22.70
N ALA A 663 20.31 32.82 22.23
CA ALA A 663 21.21 32.04 23.08
C ALA A 663 22.27 32.92 23.71
N GLN A 664 22.88 33.85 22.95
CA GLN A 664 23.88 34.79 23.43
C GLN A 664 23.28 35.78 24.44
N LEU A 665 22.11 36.33 24.14
CA LEU A 665 21.42 37.26 25.04
C LEU A 665 21.03 36.59 26.36
N PHE A 666 20.60 35.32 26.31
CA PHE A 666 20.20 34.56 27.48
C PHE A 666 21.39 34.17 28.37
N ALA A 667 22.54 33.84 27.75
CA ALA A 667 23.77 33.46 28.44
C ALA A 667 24.50 34.65 29.06
N LYS A 668 24.28 35.87 28.58
CA LYS A 668 24.88 37.09 29.09
C LYS A 668 24.08 37.71 30.23
N ASN A 669 24.79 38.37 31.13
CA ASN A 669 24.14 39.21 32.13
C ASN A 669 23.68 40.50 31.44
N TYR A 670 22.42 40.77 31.50
CA TYR A 670 21.83 42.01 31.05
C TYR A 670 21.15 42.76 32.20
N LYS A 671 21.15 44.09 32.12
CA LYS A 671 20.39 44.93 33.04
C LYS A 671 19.08 45.28 32.39
N ASN A 672 17.94 44.96 33.01
CA ASN A 672 16.64 45.46 32.58
C ASN A 672 16.36 46.77 33.37
N LEU A 673 16.34 47.88 32.65
CA LEU A 673 16.21 49.19 33.22
C LEU A 673 14.74 49.60 33.40
N THR A 674 13.82 48.89 32.79
CA THR A 674 12.40 49.23 32.80
C THR A 674 11.63 48.55 33.94
N ARG A 675 12.05 47.35 34.38
CA ARG A 675 11.31 46.58 35.37
C ARG A 675 11.26 47.18 36.78
N ASN A 676 12.18 48.08 37.11
CA ASN A 676 12.19 48.75 38.41
C ASN A 676 11.62 50.17 38.24
N HIS A 677 10.34 50.26 37.97
CA HIS A 677 9.59 51.51 37.85
C HIS A 677 10.10 52.53 36.79
N ASN A 678 10.87 52.09 35.79
CA ASN A 678 11.47 52.86 34.69
C ASN A 678 12.59 53.84 35.13
N TYR A 679 12.91 53.96 36.41
CA TYR A 679 13.92 54.89 36.91
C TYR A 679 15.17 54.16 37.32
N VAL A 680 16.32 54.72 36.95
CA VAL A 680 17.67 54.30 37.38
C VAL A 680 18.37 55.36 38.20
N LEU A 681 19.10 54.91 39.20
CA LEU A 681 19.91 55.82 40.01
C LEU A 681 21.06 56.40 39.15
N THR A 682 21.09 57.70 39.09
CA THR A 682 22.12 58.43 38.35
C THR A 682 22.96 59.21 39.34
N ILE A 683 24.25 59.20 39.11
CA ILE A 683 25.20 59.94 39.95
C ILE A 683 25.66 61.16 39.14
N VAL A 684 25.52 62.33 39.75
CA VAL A 684 25.98 63.59 39.21
C VAL A 684 27.15 64.05 40.10
N PRO A 685 28.38 63.94 39.62
CA PRO A 685 29.56 64.39 40.38
C PRO A 685 29.74 65.90 40.24
N PHE A 686 30.15 66.53 41.32
CA PHE A 686 30.63 67.93 41.30
C PHE A 686 31.65 68.17 42.40
N GLY A 687 32.46 69.20 42.31
CA GLY A 687 33.51 69.53 43.29
C GLY A 687 33.38 70.96 43.77
N VAL A 688 33.76 71.23 45.03
CA VAL A 688 33.88 72.59 45.62
C VAL A 688 35.27 72.82 46.21
N ALA A 689 35.67 74.06 46.35
CA ALA A 689 36.98 74.36 46.89
C ALA A 689 37.20 73.92 48.33
N TYR A 690 38.44 73.56 48.67
CA TYR A 690 38.79 73.27 50.02
C TYR A 690 38.49 74.47 50.91
N GLY A 691 37.99 74.27 52.12
CA GLY A 691 37.54 75.31 53.07
C GLY A 691 36.04 75.61 52.98
N SER A 692 35.35 75.10 52.00
CA SER A 692 33.90 75.27 51.91
C SER A 692 33.18 74.51 53.04
N ASN A 693 32.05 75.06 53.54
CA ASN A 693 31.26 74.42 54.58
C ASN A 693 30.45 73.22 53.96
N LEU A 694 30.92 71.98 54.17
CA LEU A 694 30.38 70.81 53.56
C LEU A 694 28.90 70.55 53.94
N LYS A 695 28.45 70.85 55.13
CA LYS A 695 27.07 70.78 55.55
C LYS A 695 26.17 71.73 54.79
N GLN A 696 26.58 73.00 54.70
CA GLN A 696 25.87 74.06 53.97
C GLN A 696 25.77 73.66 52.48
N VAL A 697 26.85 73.23 51.85
CA VAL A 697 26.86 72.76 50.43
C VAL A 697 25.85 71.58 50.24
N THR A 698 25.85 70.63 51.14
CA THR A 698 24.95 69.47 51.08
C THR A 698 23.48 69.92 51.16
N GLU A 699 23.13 70.70 52.16
CA GLU A 699 21.76 71.22 52.36
C GLU A 699 21.27 72.12 51.20
N LEU A 700 22.08 73.03 50.72
CA LEU A 700 21.75 73.86 49.61
C LEU A 700 21.49 73.12 48.33
N VAL A 701 22.42 72.24 47.96
CA VAL A 701 22.34 71.49 46.72
C VAL A 701 21.21 70.43 46.78
N GLU A 702 21.01 69.80 47.88
CA GLU A 702 19.87 68.88 48.08
C GLU A 702 18.54 69.62 47.98
N THR A 703 18.40 70.75 48.61
CA THR A 703 17.17 71.54 48.59
C THR A 703 16.85 72.07 47.18
N ALA A 704 17.84 72.60 46.48
CA ALA A 704 17.71 73.11 45.12
C ALA A 704 17.36 71.99 44.15
N ALA A 705 18.06 70.83 44.22
CA ALA A 705 17.85 69.70 43.36
C ALA A 705 16.50 69.02 43.61
N ASN A 706 15.99 69.01 44.83
CA ASN A 706 14.67 68.44 45.16
C ASN A 706 13.52 69.37 44.73
N GLN A 707 13.77 70.64 44.49
CA GLN A 707 12.80 71.58 43.98
C GLN A 707 12.72 71.61 42.44
N LEU A 708 13.64 70.94 41.74
CA LEU A 708 13.59 70.85 40.29
C LEU A 708 12.33 70.10 39.80
N ASP A 709 11.64 70.75 38.84
CA ASP A 709 10.50 70.16 38.18
C ASP A 709 10.93 69.58 36.81
N ILE A 710 11.56 68.41 36.81
CA ILE A 710 11.95 67.73 35.60
C ILE A 710 11.03 66.53 35.41
N GLU A 711 10.37 66.48 34.24
CA GLU A 711 9.37 65.46 33.91
C GLU A 711 9.89 64.02 34.04
N TRP A 712 11.17 63.78 33.74
CA TRP A 712 11.80 62.45 33.72
C TRP A 712 12.61 62.13 35.00
N MET A 713 12.33 62.84 36.10
CA MET A 713 12.92 62.62 37.41
C MET A 713 11.89 62.08 38.37
N ASP A 714 12.21 61.03 39.14
CA ASP A 714 11.33 60.48 40.17
C ASP A 714 11.23 61.38 41.40
N LYS A 715 10.17 62.16 41.47
CA LYS A 715 9.90 63.10 42.59
C LYS A 715 9.58 62.39 43.91
N LYS A 716 9.28 61.09 43.89
CA LYS A 716 8.97 60.33 45.11
C LYS A 716 10.22 59.94 45.89
N LYS A 717 11.35 59.97 45.21
CA LYS A 717 12.66 59.62 45.81
C LYS A 717 13.48 60.87 45.97
N PRO A 718 13.81 61.28 47.22
CA PRO A 718 14.61 62.48 47.46
C PRO A 718 16.01 62.38 46.85
N VAL A 719 16.44 63.48 46.31
CA VAL A 719 17.82 63.67 45.84
C VAL A 719 18.71 63.72 47.07
N LYS A 720 19.82 62.98 47.08
CA LYS A 720 20.77 62.96 48.17
C LYS A 720 22.16 63.37 47.69
N CYS A 721 22.78 64.28 48.47
CA CYS A 721 24.12 64.73 48.22
C CYS A 721 25.07 64.17 49.26
N VAL A 722 26.11 63.52 48.82
CA VAL A 722 27.13 62.92 49.71
C VAL A 722 28.51 63.31 49.25
N VAL A 723 29.42 63.56 50.19
CA VAL A 723 30.85 63.72 49.89
C VAL A 723 31.36 62.36 49.38
N SER A 724 32.02 62.36 48.23
CA SER A 724 32.56 61.12 47.64
C SER A 724 34.03 60.87 47.95
N GLU A 725 34.83 61.93 47.82
CA GLU A 725 36.28 61.82 48.09
C GLU A 725 36.86 63.27 48.23
N MET A 726 38.05 63.32 48.80
CA MET A 726 38.90 64.52 48.80
C MET A 726 39.89 64.41 47.64
N GLY A 727 39.59 65.14 46.51
CA GLY A 727 40.40 65.11 45.30
C GLY A 727 41.58 66.08 45.36
N ASP A 728 42.42 66.00 44.32
CA ASP A 728 43.66 66.78 44.24
C ASP A 728 43.43 68.29 44.34
N SER A 729 42.31 68.81 43.85
CA SER A 729 42.02 70.25 43.80
C SER A 729 40.65 70.63 44.37
N SER A 730 39.83 69.66 44.78
CA SER A 730 38.45 69.90 45.22
C SER A 730 37.96 68.83 46.23
N VAL A 731 36.99 69.21 47.01
CA VAL A 731 36.20 68.15 47.75
C VAL A 731 35.06 67.77 46.82
N ASN A 732 35.09 66.50 46.42
CA ASN A 732 34.17 65.93 45.46
C ASN A 732 32.89 65.39 46.14
N PHE A 733 31.77 65.77 45.57
CA PHE A 733 30.43 65.33 45.95
C PHE A 733 29.79 64.48 44.87
N LYS A 734 28.90 63.58 45.31
CA LYS A 734 28.02 62.79 44.44
C LYS A 734 26.58 63.12 44.77
N LEU A 735 25.85 63.68 43.80
CA LEU A 735 24.42 63.87 43.90
C LEU A 735 23.75 62.65 43.29
N THR A 736 22.89 61.98 44.02
CA THR A 736 22.17 60.82 43.55
C THR A 736 20.75 61.20 43.15
N VAL A 737 20.40 60.95 41.90
CA VAL A 737 19.13 61.31 41.31
C VAL A 737 18.53 60.10 40.62
N TRP A 738 17.25 59.87 40.76
CA TRP A 738 16.54 58.83 40.03
C TRP A 738 15.97 59.44 38.72
N ALA A 739 16.49 58.97 37.60
CA ALA A 739 16.13 59.43 36.27
C ALA A 739 15.57 58.28 35.44
N GLU A 740 14.61 58.59 34.54
CA GLU A 740 14.16 57.63 33.56
C GLU A 740 15.30 57.22 32.64
N ALA A 741 15.49 55.89 32.45
CA ALA A 741 16.66 55.29 31.82
C ALA A 741 17.06 55.96 30.47
N PRO A 742 16.19 56.17 29.48
CA PRO A 742 16.51 56.79 28.21
C PRO A 742 16.84 58.30 28.34
N LYS A 743 16.36 58.96 29.36
CA LYS A 743 16.49 60.42 29.60
C LYS A 743 17.55 60.76 30.64
N LYS A 744 18.32 59.75 31.11
CA LYS A 744 19.37 59.86 32.13
C LYS A 744 20.33 61.04 31.85
N SER A 745 20.85 61.16 30.61
CA SER A 745 21.81 62.20 30.24
C SER A 745 21.19 63.59 30.29
N TYR A 746 19.92 63.72 29.92
CA TYR A 746 19.23 65.01 30.02
C TYR A 746 19.01 65.45 31.45
N VAL A 747 18.47 64.53 32.29
CA VAL A 747 18.29 64.81 33.74
C VAL A 747 19.62 65.16 34.39
N THR A 748 20.71 64.43 34.07
CA THR A 748 22.06 64.75 34.57
C THR A 748 22.48 66.17 34.20
N SER A 749 22.25 66.57 32.95
CA SER A 749 22.61 67.93 32.51
C SER A 749 21.82 68.97 33.24
N GLU A 750 20.50 68.84 33.37
CA GLU A 750 19.64 69.81 34.06
C GLU A 750 19.97 69.88 35.56
N VAL A 751 20.22 68.81 36.22
CA VAL A 751 20.65 68.77 37.60
C VAL A 751 22.04 69.39 37.79
N LEU A 752 22.97 69.13 36.86
CA LEU A 752 24.31 69.73 36.92
C LEU A 752 24.24 71.30 36.73
N LYS A 753 23.37 71.78 35.85
CA LYS A 753 23.11 73.20 35.73
C LYS A 753 22.55 73.79 37.02
N CYS A 754 21.56 73.12 37.63
CA CYS A 754 21.03 73.58 38.91
C CYS A 754 22.12 73.61 40.04
N VAL A 755 22.95 72.55 40.07
CA VAL A 755 24.07 72.55 41.02
C VAL A 755 25.02 73.73 40.80
N TYR A 756 25.37 74.00 39.54
CA TYR A 756 26.24 75.12 39.18
C TYR A 756 25.63 76.47 39.59
N ASP A 757 24.38 76.71 39.24
CA ASP A 757 23.66 77.93 39.57
C ASP A 757 23.52 78.12 41.08
N THR A 758 23.25 77.05 41.82
CA THR A 758 23.12 77.10 43.28
C THR A 758 24.45 77.43 43.97
N LEU A 759 25.53 76.83 43.52
CA LEU A 759 26.87 77.06 44.04
C LEU A 759 27.27 78.56 43.73
N TYR A 760 27.01 78.98 42.52
CA TYR A 760 27.32 80.40 42.08
C TYR A 760 26.51 81.45 42.87
N GLN A 761 25.22 81.26 43.05
CA GLN A 761 24.34 82.19 43.78
C GLN A 761 24.70 82.31 45.27
N ASN A 762 25.25 81.24 45.86
CA ASN A 762 25.63 81.16 47.30
C ASN A 762 27.14 81.45 47.50
N ASN A 763 27.84 81.97 46.48
CA ASN A 763 29.26 82.23 46.55
C ASN A 763 30.15 81.05 47.02
N ILE A 764 29.79 79.89 46.61
CA ILE A 764 30.60 78.67 46.84
C ILE A 764 31.53 78.43 45.66
N GLU A 765 32.80 78.50 45.89
CA GLU A 765 33.83 78.46 44.86
C GLU A 765 33.94 77.02 44.25
N ILE A 766 33.90 76.94 42.92
CA ILE A 766 34.23 75.76 42.13
C ILE A 766 35.72 75.90 41.74
N PRO A 767 36.58 75.11 42.31
CA PRO A 767 38.01 75.28 42.17
C PRO A 767 38.53 75.00 40.76
N PHE A 768 39.41 75.77 40.25
CA PHE A 768 40.27 75.42 39.15
C PHE A 768 41.33 74.41 39.65
N PRO A 769 41.99 73.73 38.73
CA PRO A 769 43.13 72.88 39.13
C PRO A 769 44.15 73.64 39.95
N GLN A 770 44.44 73.22 41.17
CA GLN A 770 45.36 73.82 42.09
C GLN A 770 46.77 73.24 41.93
N HIS A 771 47.81 74.12 41.92
CA HIS A 771 49.20 73.68 41.86
C HIS A 771 49.95 74.39 42.96
N ASP A 772 50.64 73.67 43.88
CA ASP A 772 51.60 74.27 44.77
C ASP A 772 52.93 74.50 44.04
N VAL A 773 53.29 75.76 43.83
CA VAL A 773 54.50 76.12 43.12
C VAL A 773 55.59 76.53 44.15
N HIS A 774 56.57 75.67 44.33
CA HIS A 774 57.76 76.01 45.09
C HIS A 774 58.79 76.76 44.21
N ILE A 775 58.93 78.05 44.40
CA ILE A 775 59.90 78.89 43.66
C ILE A 775 61.24 78.71 44.36
N ILE A 776 62.15 77.98 43.73
CA ILE A 776 63.54 77.88 44.20
C ILE A 776 64.37 79.02 43.61
N SER A 777 64.68 80.00 44.42
CA SER A 777 65.63 81.08 43.98
C SER A 777 67.05 80.53 44.07
N GLU A 778 67.68 80.40 42.90
CA GLU A 778 69.16 80.21 42.92
C GLU A 778 69.83 81.49 43.47
N LYS A 779 70.74 81.34 44.52
CA LYS A 779 71.63 82.38 45.01
C LYS A 779 72.80 82.48 44.09
#